data_31499bc8eafabece619484487ac28d0b
#
_entry.id   31499bc8eafabece619484487ac28d0b
#
_cell.length_a   1.000
_cell.length_b   1.000
_cell.length_c   1.000
_cell.angle_alpha   90.00
_cell.angle_beta   90.00
_cell.angle_gamma   90.00
#
_symmetry.space_group_name_H-M   'P 1'
#
loop_
_entity.id
_entity.type
_entity.pdbx_description
1 polymer ?
#
loop_
_entity_poly.entity_id
_entity_poly.type
_entity_poly.pdbx_seq_one_letter_code
_entity_poly.pdbx_strand_id
1 'polypeptide(L)'
;MKHIVLSILAHVDAGKTTLIESLLYTAGTIRRPGRVDKQTTVLDDDIQERERGITIYAKEAGFAWGDTGVQVIDTPGHADFSSEMERGLSAADLAVVIVSGLDGVQSHTKTIWRLLEAAGIPALVFVNKMDLARRSEEDLLADIQAQLSAAAVPLDPEQIALTDDALLEEWDQTGEISRDHIRTRVAARKLFPVFFGSALHHEETAELLDALTDLAPERVYGPDLGGFVYKRDDAGVHVKVTGGVLEPRTKLEDLRFDQVKVFQGNRLVNAPAGGVPAGMTAVVTGTDLVPGDVFGAQAPVEGPKLVPSMAYEILVPEGAPDLGPVMARLSAQDPTLDIESDRRGIRIRLAGEVQKEVLTRRIRDLAGIDVGFSVGTPVYRETITAPVKGYGHFEPLRHYAEVHLRLEPAKPGSGITVEGEVDTDTLSPRFQAQILSALRHKRHKGVLSGSDLTDVKITVTAGKGHLKHTEGGDFRQAANRAVRQALMTAREAGETVLLEPMISFSIQCDSQFIGTVLYELEKRGASVQVQDDGITGSGPLRNLADFQNELRALTKGGGMLELGETRYEPSPDQERILSEIDYDPVADLRNTPDSVFCAGGAGFTVPWDEAPDHMHIPLETVRDAGYTPAGHRNSVVSEEEAR
;
A
#
# COMPACT_ATOMS: atom_id res chain seq x y z
N MET A 1 18.45 9.17 25.58
CA MET A 1 18.78 9.58 24.20
C MET A 1 17.50 9.54 23.40
N LYS A 2 17.12 10.64 22.78
CA LYS A 2 15.95 10.69 21.86
C LYS A 2 16.31 9.90 20.61
N HIS A 3 15.35 9.20 20.03
CA HIS A 3 15.51 8.48 18.76
C HIS A 3 14.45 8.92 17.77
N ILE A 4 14.84 9.14 16.53
CA ILE A 4 13.92 9.48 15.44
C ILE A 4 14.23 8.62 14.20
N VAL A 5 13.19 8.23 13.50
CA VAL A 5 13.28 7.59 12.18
C VAL A 5 12.87 8.62 11.13
N LEU A 6 13.79 8.94 10.25
CA LEU A 6 13.66 9.96 9.21
C LEU A 6 13.48 9.28 7.86
N SER A 7 12.45 9.62 7.11
CA SER A 7 12.33 9.24 5.69
C SER A 7 12.70 10.42 4.80
N ILE A 8 13.55 10.18 3.80
CA ILE A 8 13.92 11.20 2.81
C ILE A 8 13.25 10.84 1.48
N LEU A 9 12.45 11.77 0.99
CA LEU A 9 11.54 11.60 -0.13
C LEU A 9 11.83 12.65 -1.20
N ALA A 10 11.85 12.24 -2.46
CA ALA A 10 12.13 13.14 -3.56
C ALA A 10 11.57 12.61 -4.87
N HIS A 11 11.26 13.52 -5.79
CA HIS A 11 11.20 13.18 -7.22
C HIS A 11 12.58 12.71 -7.72
N VAL A 12 12.60 11.93 -8.78
CA VAL A 12 13.83 11.48 -9.44
C VAL A 12 14.74 12.69 -9.74
N ASP A 13 16.03 12.51 -9.56
CA ASP A 13 17.07 13.53 -9.79
C ASP A 13 17.01 14.79 -8.89
N ALA A 14 16.11 14.90 -7.92
CA ALA A 14 16.10 16.04 -7.00
C ALA A 14 17.32 16.06 -6.02
N GLY A 15 18.10 14.98 -5.97
CA GLY A 15 19.35 14.90 -5.18
C GLY A 15 19.19 14.24 -3.81
N LYS A 16 18.27 13.28 -3.69
CA LYS A 16 17.97 12.53 -2.47
C LYS A 16 19.22 11.86 -1.86
N THR A 17 19.89 10.99 -2.62
CA THR A 17 21.10 10.28 -2.17
C THR A 17 22.23 11.27 -1.81
N THR A 18 22.34 12.38 -2.56
CA THR A 18 23.33 13.43 -2.26
C THR A 18 23.05 14.10 -0.92
N LEU A 19 21.77 14.37 -0.59
CA LEU A 19 21.42 14.95 0.71
C LEU A 19 21.74 13.98 1.85
N ILE A 20 21.43 12.69 1.72
CA ILE A 20 21.74 11.69 2.74
C ILE A 20 23.26 11.61 2.98
N GLU A 21 24.05 11.55 1.91
CA GLU A 21 25.52 11.57 2.00
C GLU A 21 26.01 12.85 2.72
N SER A 22 25.39 13.99 2.42
CA SER A 22 25.71 15.27 3.07
C SER A 22 25.37 15.25 4.56
N LEU A 23 24.19 14.73 4.95
CA LEU A 23 23.79 14.59 6.36
C LEU A 23 24.75 13.67 7.13
N LEU A 24 25.11 12.52 6.56
CA LEU A 24 26.06 11.57 7.15
C LEU A 24 27.46 12.18 7.31
N TYR A 25 27.89 12.98 6.35
CA TYR A 25 29.17 13.70 6.39
C TYR A 25 29.15 14.82 7.44
N THR A 26 28.12 15.66 7.45
CA THR A 26 27.95 16.76 8.41
C THR A 26 27.87 16.22 9.84
N ALA A 27 27.20 15.08 10.04
CA ALA A 27 27.14 14.38 11.33
C ALA A 27 28.46 13.66 11.70
N GLY A 28 29.51 13.72 10.86
CA GLY A 28 30.80 13.09 11.11
C GLY A 28 30.81 11.56 11.04
N THR A 29 29.73 10.95 10.55
CA THR A 29 29.59 9.49 10.44
C THR A 29 30.45 8.91 9.33
N ILE A 30 30.60 9.65 8.23
CA ILE A 30 31.48 9.31 7.12
C ILE A 30 32.55 10.40 6.96
N ARG A 31 33.75 9.99 6.55
CA ARG A 31 34.90 10.91 6.42
C ARG A 31 34.88 11.69 5.10
N ARG A 32 34.24 11.18 4.08
CA ARG A 32 34.13 11.80 2.74
C ARG A 32 32.77 11.44 2.18
N PRO A 33 32.01 12.40 1.66
CA PRO A 33 30.74 12.11 1.00
C PRO A 33 30.99 11.38 -0.31
N GLY A 34 30.17 10.40 -0.60
CA GLY A 34 30.11 9.76 -1.91
C GLY A 34 29.47 10.69 -2.94
N ARG A 35 29.63 10.34 -4.21
CA ARG A 35 29.02 11.08 -5.33
C ARG A 35 28.31 10.14 -6.26
N VAL A 36 27.05 10.45 -6.58
CA VAL A 36 26.21 9.67 -7.50
C VAL A 36 26.83 9.61 -8.90
N ASP A 37 27.31 10.77 -9.41
CA ASP A 37 27.95 10.90 -10.73
C ASP A 37 29.27 10.10 -10.85
N LYS A 38 29.91 9.76 -9.72
CA LYS A 38 31.13 8.95 -9.66
C LYS A 38 30.87 7.52 -9.18
N GLN A 39 29.61 7.14 -8.94
CA GLN A 39 29.23 5.82 -8.41
C GLN A 39 29.96 5.43 -7.10
N THR A 40 30.22 6.41 -6.24
CA THR A 40 30.97 6.23 -4.99
C THR A 40 30.13 6.45 -3.73
N THR A 41 28.80 6.50 -3.86
CA THR A 41 27.85 6.66 -2.75
C THR A 41 27.97 5.53 -1.75
N VAL A 42 27.84 5.85 -0.47
CA VAL A 42 27.98 4.89 0.63
C VAL A 42 26.77 3.97 0.72
N LEU A 43 25.60 4.45 0.27
CA LEU A 43 24.33 3.70 0.35
C LEU A 43 24.05 2.88 -0.91
N ASP A 44 24.40 3.36 -2.12
CA ASP A 44 24.09 2.66 -3.37
C ASP A 44 25.13 1.57 -3.66
N ASP A 45 24.99 0.40 -3.04
CA ASP A 45 25.83 -0.78 -3.26
C ASP A 45 25.27 -1.74 -4.32
N ASP A 46 24.00 -1.64 -4.69
CA ASP A 46 23.43 -2.41 -5.78
C ASP A 46 23.93 -1.93 -7.17
N ILE A 47 24.33 -2.88 -8.01
CA ILE A 47 24.89 -2.59 -9.34
C ILE A 47 23.83 -1.93 -10.24
N GLN A 48 22.55 -2.35 -10.14
CA GLN A 48 21.47 -1.80 -10.97
C GLN A 48 21.15 -0.34 -10.60
N GLU A 49 21.23 0.00 -9.32
CA GLU A 49 21.04 1.36 -8.83
C GLU A 49 22.16 2.28 -9.33
N ARG A 50 23.43 1.82 -9.24
CA ARG A 50 24.59 2.57 -9.74
C ARG A 50 24.56 2.80 -11.24
N GLU A 51 24.19 1.76 -12.02
CA GLU A 51 24.10 1.85 -13.48
C GLU A 51 23.01 2.80 -13.95
N ARG A 52 21.89 2.88 -13.21
CA ARG A 52 20.72 3.70 -13.56
C ARG A 52 20.71 5.06 -12.88
N GLY A 53 21.47 5.24 -11.82
CA GLY A 53 21.47 6.45 -11.00
C GLY A 53 20.18 6.66 -10.18
N ILE A 54 19.41 5.58 -9.91
CA ILE A 54 18.17 5.63 -9.14
C ILE A 54 18.21 4.67 -7.96
N THR A 55 17.59 5.02 -6.85
CA THR A 55 17.34 4.11 -5.73
C THR A 55 16.18 3.20 -6.07
N ILE A 56 16.35 1.88 -5.95
CA ILE A 56 15.35 0.84 -6.24
C ILE A 56 14.78 0.29 -4.93
N TYR A 57 15.65 0.02 -3.96
CA TYR A 57 15.30 -0.57 -2.67
C TYR A 57 15.48 0.46 -1.56
N ALA A 58 14.57 0.46 -0.59
CA ALA A 58 14.75 1.28 0.61
C ALA A 58 16.04 0.87 1.35
N LYS A 59 16.86 1.84 1.71
CA LYS A 59 18.13 1.64 2.43
C LYS A 59 18.14 2.41 3.72
N GLU A 60 18.98 1.99 4.63
CA GLU A 60 19.03 2.56 5.96
C GLU A 60 20.44 2.97 6.35
N ALA A 61 20.51 4.06 7.09
CA ALA A 61 21.71 4.49 7.77
C ALA A 61 21.38 5.05 9.16
N GLY A 62 22.31 4.91 10.09
CA GLY A 62 22.15 5.44 11.44
C GLY A 62 23.30 6.38 11.82
N PHE A 63 22.98 7.50 12.44
CA PHE A 63 23.96 8.45 12.98
C PHE A 63 23.44 9.13 14.25
N ALA A 64 24.27 9.91 14.91
CA ALA A 64 23.89 10.73 16.03
C ALA A 64 24.13 12.22 15.71
N TRP A 65 23.21 13.07 16.17
CA TRP A 65 23.36 14.52 16.12
C TRP A 65 22.95 15.10 17.48
N GLY A 66 23.91 15.75 18.16
CA GLY A 66 23.72 16.10 19.58
C GLY A 66 23.37 14.88 20.43
N ASP A 67 22.29 14.96 21.21
CA ASP A 67 21.77 13.89 22.06
C ASP A 67 20.71 13.01 21.38
N THR A 68 20.55 13.14 20.05
CA THR A 68 19.54 12.40 19.28
C THR A 68 20.17 11.35 18.37
N GLY A 69 19.70 10.11 18.48
CA GLY A 69 19.99 9.06 17.51
C GLY A 69 19.03 9.19 16.31
N VAL A 70 19.58 9.27 15.12
CA VAL A 70 18.80 9.39 13.87
C VAL A 70 18.99 8.13 13.04
N GLN A 71 17.89 7.51 12.63
CA GLN A 71 17.87 6.46 11.64
C GLN A 71 17.20 6.99 10.37
N VAL A 72 17.93 7.00 9.27
CA VAL A 72 17.45 7.47 7.97
C VAL A 72 17.03 6.29 7.12
N ILE A 73 15.85 6.39 6.54
CA ILE A 73 15.37 5.48 5.50
C ILE A 73 15.43 6.23 4.17
N ASP A 74 16.32 5.79 3.29
CA ASP A 74 16.41 6.24 1.91
C ASP A 74 15.40 5.45 1.07
N THR A 75 14.35 6.09 0.60
CA THR A 75 13.27 5.44 -0.13
C THR A 75 13.43 5.64 -1.64
N PRO A 76 12.94 4.71 -2.49
CA PRO A 76 12.94 4.89 -3.94
C PRO A 76 12.22 6.18 -4.36
N GLY A 77 12.79 6.89 -5.34
CA GLY A 77 12.19 8.10 -5.92
C GLY A 77 11.42 7.86 -7.23
N HIS A 78 11.47 6.66 -7.79
CA HIS A 78 10.82 6.32 -9.05
C HIS A 78 9.42 5.74 -8.81
N ALA A 79 8.45 6.13 -9.64
CA ALA A 79 7.04 5.75 -9.49
C ALA A 79 6.81 4.22 -9.50
N ASP A 80 7.61 3.45 -10.25
CA ASP A 80 7.51 1.98 -10.30
C ASP A 80 7.79 1.30 -8.94
N PHE A 81 8.44 2.01 -8.00
CA PHE A 81 8.78 1.50 -6.67
C PHE A 81 8.00 2.21 -5.55
N SER A 82 6.86 2.81 -5.87
CA SER A 82 6.05 3.57 -4.91
C SER A 82 5.57 2.72 -3.73
N SER A 83 5.30 1.43 -3.91
CA SER A 83 4.92 0.53 -2.81
C SER A 83 6.06 0.33 -1.81
N GLU A 84 7.31 0.24 -2.28
CA GLU A 84 8.50 0.16 -1.43
C GLU A 84 8.73 1.47 -0.68
N MET A 85 8.57 2.61 -1.38
CA MET A 85 8.64 3.94 -0.76
C MET A 85 7.61 4.08 0.36
N GLU A 86 6.35 3.70 0.12
CA GLU A 86 5.25 3.84 1.07
C GLU A 86 5.45 2.94 2.31
N ARG A 87 5.97 1.73 2.13
CA ARG A 87 6.37 0.86 3.25
C ARG A 87 7.49 1.48 4.09
N GLY A 88 8.55 1.99 3.46
CA GLY A 88 9.62 2.68 4.18
C GLY A 88 9.11 3.91 4.93
N LEU A 89 8.18 4.65 4.32
CA LEU A 89 7.54 5.81 4.93
C LEU A 89 6.75 5.45 6.19
N SER A 90 6.07 4.29 6.22
CA SER A 90 5.27 3.87 7.38
C SER A 90 6.09 3.77 8.68
N ALA A 91 7.39 3.53 8.58
CA ALA A 91 8.30 3.46 9.74
C ALA A 91 8.80 4.84 10.21
N ALA A 92 8.58 5.92 9.44
CA ALA A 92 9.11 7.24 9.73
C ALA A 92 8.33 7.97 10.83
N ASP A 93 9.04 8.75 11.62
CA ASP A 93 8.49 9.69 12.60
C ASP A 93 8.38 11.10 12.00
N LEU A 94 9.24 11.40 11.04
CA LEU A 94 9.37 12.68 10.35
C LEU A 94 9.87 12.43 8.92
N ALA A 95 9.49 13.27 7.98
CA ALA A 95 9.95 13.21 6.60
C ALA A 95 10.67 14.48 6.18
N VAL A 96 11.64 14.35 5.25
CA VAL A 96 12.18 15.48 4.47
C VAL A 96 11.76 15.29 3.02
N VAL A 97 11.02 16.24 2.49
CA VAL A 97 10.63 16.29 1.09
C VAL A 97 11.62 17.21 0.34
N ILE A 98 12.30 16.64 -0.64
CA ILE A 98 13.27 17.40 -1.44
C ILE A 98 12.56 17.92 -2.68
N VAL A 99 12.70 19.24 -2.90
CA VAL A 99 12.27 19.94 -4.13
C VAL A 99 13.54 20.40 -4.86
N SER A 100 13.59 20.23 -6.17
CA SER A 100 14.71 20.71 -6.98
C SER A 100 14.58 22.23 -7.22
N GLY A 101 15.60 23.02 -6.90
CA GLY A 101 15.64 24.45 -7.22
C GLY A 101 15.66 24.74 -8.73
N LEU A 102 16.00 23.72 -9.56
CA LEU A 102 15.94 23.82 -11.01
C LEU A 102 14.52 23.65 -11.55
N ASP A 103 13.80 22.64 -11.03
CA ASP A 103 12.57 22.13 -11.61
C ASP A 103 11.31 22.56 -10.82
N GLY A 104 11.47 22.98 -9.54
CA GLY A 104 10.36 23.29 -8.65
C GLY A 104 9.57 22.04 -8.22
N VAL A 105 8.29 22.22 -7.89
CA VAL A 105 7.38 21.15 -7.46
C VAL A 105 6.93 20.30 -8.64
N GLN A 106 7.27 19.02 -8.62
CA GLN A 106 6.93 18.03 -9.66
C GLN A 106 5.68 17.21 -9.29
N SER A 107 5.06 16.52 -10.26
CA SER A 107 3.86 15.69 -10.02
C SER A 107 4.08 14.63 -8.93
N HIS A 108 5.22 13.94 -8.96
CA HIS A 108 5.55 12.94 -7.96
C HIS A 108 5.73 13.55 -6.56
N THR A 109 6.24 14.77 -6.46
CA THR A 109 6.32 15.52 -5.19
C THR A 109 4.92 15.73 -4.59
N LYS A 110 3.92 16.04 -5.43
CA LYS A 110 2.51 16.16 -4.99
C LYS A 110 1.95 14.82 -4.52
N THR A 111 2.29 13.73 -5.17
CA THR A 111 1.90 12.37 -4.76
C THR A 111 2.50 12.04 -3.40
N ILE A 112 3.80 12.26 -3.21
CA ILE A 112 4.50 12.11 -1.92
C ILE A 112 3.81 12.93 -0.84
N TRP A 113 3.47 14.20 -1.13
CA TRP A 113 2.84 15.10 -0.17
C TRP A 113 1.48 14.60 0.31
N ARG A 114 0.64 14.08 -0.60
CA ARG A 114 -0.66 13.47 -0.25
C ARG A 114 -0.51 12.20 0.58
N LEU A 115 0.51 11.37 0.28
CA LEU A 115 0.80 10.18 1.09
C LEU A 115 1.20 10.55 2.52
N LEU A 116 2.06 11.57 2.68
CA LEU A 116 2.45 12.10 3.98
C LEU A 116 1.25 12.67 4.75
N GLU A 117 0.33 13.34 4.06
CA GLU A 117 -0.92 13.85 4.63
C GLU A 117 -1.82 12.71 5.09
N ALA A 118 -2.07 11.73 4.22
CA ALA A 118 -2.89 10.57 4.53
C ALA A 118 -2.34 9.73 5.69
N ALA A 119 -1.01 9.64 5.81
CA ALA A 119 -0.32 8.94 6.90
C ALA A 119 -0.16 9.79 8.17
N GLY A 120 -0.49 11.08 8.12
CA GLY A 120 -0.30 12.00 9.24
C GLY A 120 1.17 12.21 9.63
N ILE A 121 2.12 12.02 8.71
CA ILE A 121 3.55 12.14 8.99
C ILE A 121 3.98 13.59 8.80
N PRO A 122 4.58 14.23 9.83
CA PRO A 122 5.16 15.56 9.73
C PRO A 122 6.25 15.64 8.66
N ALA A 123 6.41 16.79 8.04
CA ALA A 123 7.40 17.00 6.99
C ALA A 123 8.11 18.34 7.08
N LEU A 124 9.40 18.34 6.73
CA LEU A 124 10.19 19.52 6.40
C LEU A 124 10.45 19.49 4.88
N VAL A 125 10.66 20.65 4.28
CA VAL A 125 10.98 20.78 2.86
C VAL A 125 12.42 21.25 2.71
N PHE A 126 13.20 20.59 1.86
CA PHE A 126 14.55 21.01 1.51
C PHE A 126 14.61 21.30 0.01
N VAL A 127 14.76 22.58 -0.33
CA VAL A 127 14.95 23.02 -1.71
C VAL A 127 16.44 22.87 -2.04
N ASN A 128 16.74 21.84 -2.82
CA ASN A 128 18.11 21.43 -3.16
C ASN A 128 18.57 22.02 -4.50
N LYS A 129 19.86 21.99 -4.75
CA LYS A 129 20.52 22.51 -5.97
C LYS A 129 20.35 24.03 -6.15
N MET A 130 20.36 24.78 -5.05
CA MET A 130 20.27 26.23 -5.10
C MET A 130 21.49 26.86 -5.80
N ASP A 131 22.65 26.20 -5.78
CA ASP A 131 23.85 26.56 -6.55
C ASP A 131 23.63 26.57 -8.08
N LEU A 132 22.62 25.90 -8.57
CA LEU A 132 22.24 25.82 -9.99
C LEU A 132 20.90 26.50 -10.28
N ALA A 133 20.17 26.95 -9.27
CA ALA A 133 18.83 27.51 -9.42
C ALA A 133 18.82 28.77 -10.29
N ARG A 134 17.80 28.90 -11.13
CA ARG A 134 17.56 30.10 -11.96
C ARG A 134 16.42 30.96 -11.42
N ARG A 135 15.60 30.40 -10.55
CA ARG A 135 14.49 31.06 -9.85
C ARG A 135 15.00 31.55 -8.50
N SER A 136 14.43 32.64 -7.98
CA SER A 136 14.74 33.13 -6.63
C SER A 136 14.13 32.21 -5.56
N GLU A 137 14.58 32.35 -4.32
CA GLU A 137 13.99 31.63 -3.18
C GLU A 137 12.52 31.99 -3.01
N GLU A 138 12.16 33.27 -3.21
CA GLU A 138 10.78 33.76 -3.13
C GLU A 138 9.88 33.09 -4.19
N ASP A 139 10.36 32.97 -5.44
CA ASP A 139 9.61 32.32 -6.52
C ASP A 139 9.41 30.82 -6.25
N LEU A 140 10.43 30.13 -5.72
CA LEU A 140 10.37 28.72 -5.36
C LEU A 140 9.48 28.51 -4.13
N LEU A 141 9.52 29.40 -3.15
CA LEU A 141 8.64 29.37 -1.99
C LEU A 141 7.18 29.56 -2.39
N ALA A 142 6.89 30.51 -3.27
CA ALA A 142 5.54 30.75 -3.78
C ALA A 142 5.01 29.51 -4.54
N ASP A 143 5.86 28.83 -5.30
CA ASP A 143 5.54 27.58 -5.98
C ASP A 143 5.16 26.46 -4.99
N ILE A 144 5.99 26.26 -3.94
CA ILE A 144 5.74 25.30 -2.87
C ILE A 144 4.42 25.62 -2.13
N GLN A 145 4.22 26.91 -1.80
CA GLN A 145 2.99 27.33 -1.11
C GLN A 145 1.73 27.12 -1.94
N ALA A 146 1.79 27.39 -3.22
CA ALA A 146 0.66 27.20 -4.13
C ALA A 146 0.34 25.72 -4.39
N GLN A 147 1.35 24.85 -4.44
CA GLN A 147 1.19 23.48 -4.90
C GLN A 147 1.18 22.42 -3.79
N LEU A 148 1.77 22.70 -2.61
CA LEU A 148 1.85 21.77 -1.49
C LEU A 148 1.09 22.30 -0.25
N SER A 149 1.49 23.43 0.32
CA SER A 149 0.82 24.02 1.49
C SER A 149 1.19 25.50 1.69
N ALA A 150 0.21 26.35 1.91
CA ALA A 150 0.43 27.75 2.26
C ALA A 150 1.20 27.94 3.60
N ALA A 151 1.21 26.91 4.46
CA ALA A 151 1.97 26.91 5.72
C ALA A 151 3.42 26.42 5.55
N ALA A 152 3.92 26.29 4.32
CA ALA A 152 5.32 26.04 4.04
C ALA A 152 6.08 27.36 4.06
N VAL A 153 6.94 27.58 5.07
CA VAL A 153 7.69 28.82 5.30
C VAL A 153 9.09 28.54 5.82
N PRO A 154 10.08 29.41 5.57
CA PRO A 154 11.37 29.35 6.25
C PRO A 154 11.23 29.39 7.78
N LEU A 155 12.24 28.92 8.52
CA LEU A 155 12.28 29.01 9.99
C LEU A 155 12.61 30.45 10.46
N ASP A 156 11.85 31.41 9.94
CA ASP A 156 11.88 32.82 10.33
C ASP A 156 10.67 33.12 11.22
N PRO A 157 10.86 33.71 12.43
CA PRO A 157 9.77 33.91 13.38
C PRO A 157 8.61 34.75 12.84
N GLU A 158 8.88 35.75 12.01
CA GLU A 158 7.85 36.62 11.43
C GLU A 158 7.00 35.83 10.41
N GLN A 159 7.65 35.04 9.55
CA GLN A 159 6.95 34.21 8.57
C GLN A 159 6.16 33.07 9.24
N ILE A 160 6.70 32.48 10.30
CA ILE A 160 5.98 31.47 11.09
C ILE A 160 4.76 32.08 11.76
N ALA A 161 4.87 33.27 12.34
CA ALA A 161 3.76 33.97 12.99
C ALA A 161 2.56 34.16 12.04
N LEU A 162 2.82 34.47 10.78
CA LEU A 162 1.80 34.68 9.76
C LEU A 162 1.04 33.40 9.34
N THR A 163 1.47 32.22 9.78
CA THR A 163 0.79 30.96 9.42
C THR A 163 -0.39 30.59 10.32
N ASP A 164 -0.51 31.20 11.51
CA ASP A 164 -1.53 30.84 12.51
C ASP A 164 -1.79 32.04 13.45
N ASP A 165 -3.06 32.36 13.69
CA ASP A 165 -3.47 33.50 14.51
C ASP A 165 -2.88 33.44 15.94
N ALA A 166 -2.79 32.25 16.54
CA ALA A 166 -2.25 32.11 17.89
C ALA A 166 -0.71 32.32 17.93
N LEU A 167 0.00 31.94 16.86
CA LEU A 167 1.44 32.23 16.74
C LEU A 167 1.68 33.72 16.49
N LEU A 168 0.81 34.38 15.73
CA LEU A 168 0.89 35.81 15.50
C LEU A 168 0.67 36.60 16.80
N GLU A 169 -0.32 36.21 17.61
CA GLU A 169 -0.57 36.82 18.91
C GLU A 169 0.61 36.63 19.88
N GLU A 170 1.23 35.43 19.90
CA GLU A 170 2.39 35.17 20.73
C GLU A 170 3.59 36.03 20.29
N TRP A 171 3.83 36.14 18.97
CA TRP A 171 4.93 36.94 18.42
C TRP A 171 4.73 38.43 18.67
N ASP A 172 3.50 38.95 18.51
CA ASP A 172 3.17 40.35 18.81
C ASP A 172 3.37 40.73 20.29
N GLN A 173 3.15 39.76 21.20
CA GLN A 173 3.28 39.98 22.64
C GLN A 173 4.72 39.83 23.13
N THR A 174 5.49 38.91 22.58
CA THR A 174 6.79 38.52 23.14
C THR A 174 7.98 38.84 22.24
N GLY A 175 7.77 39.04 20.92
CA GLY A 175 8.79 39.17 19.91
C GLY A 175 9.49 37.83 19.55
N GLU A 176 9.02 36.72 20.11
CA GLU A 176 9.54 35.38 19.90
C GLU A 176 8.41 34.37 19.80
N ILE A 177 8.65 33.23 19.15
CA ILE A 177 7.72 32.09 19.13
C ILE A 177 8.38 30.93 19.86
N SER A 178 7.67 30.33 20.80
CA SER A 178 8.13 29.17 21.56
C SER A 178 8.45 28.00 20.63
N ARG A 179 9.61 27.38 20.81
CA ARG A 179 10.01 26.16 20.06
C ARG A 179 9.00 25.02 20.26
N ASP A 180 8.38 24.91 21.42
CA ASP A 180 7.35 23.89 21.69
C ASP A 180 6.07 24.12 20.88
N HIS A 181 5.70 25.38 20.64
CA HIS A 181 4.60 25.73 19.76
C HIS A 181 4.93 25.40 18.30
N ILE A 182 6.13 25.74 17.82
CA ILE A 182 6.60 25.36 16.48
C ILE A 182 6.57 23.82 16.33
N ARG A 183 7.15 23.08 17.28
CA ARG A 183 7.13 21.59 17.26
C ARG A 183 5.71 21.04 17.21
N THR A 184 4.81 21.59 17.99
CA THR A 184 3.41 21.17 18.02
C THR A 184 2.73 21.39 16.67
N ARG A 185 2.97 22.52 16.00
CA ARG A 185 2.42 22.82 14.67
C ARG A 185 3.00 21.92 13.59
N VAL A 186 4.31 21.65 13.63
CA VAL A 186 4.98 20.70 12.73
C VAL A 186 4.40 19.29 12.93
N ALA A 187 4.31 18.85 14.19
CA ALA A 187 3.74 17.53 14.51
C ALA A 187 2.28 17.37 14.05
N ALA A 188 1.49 18.44 14.11
CA ALA A 188 0.10 18.49 13.65
C ALA A 188 -0.03 18.72 12.13
N ARG A 189 1.05 18.81 11.37
CA ARG A 189 1.09 19.15 9.94
C ARG A 189 0.40 20.50 9.63
N LYS A 190 0.56 21.48 10.49
CA LYS A 190 0.07 22.85 10.33
C LYS A 190 1.17 23.86 10.04
N LEU A 191 2.41 23.41 10.06
CA LEU A 191 3.61 24.18 9.72
C LEU A 191 4.63 23.27 9.06
N PHE A 192 5.23 23.73 7.98
CA PHE A 192 6.22 22.97 7.20
C PHE A 192 7.46 23.84 6.97
N PRO A 193 8.48 23.70 7.81
CA PRO A 193 9.74 24.45 7.66
C PRO A 193 10.40 24.15 6.30
N VAL A 194 10.84 25.23 5.62
CA VAL A 194 11.50 25.18 4.31
C VAL A 194 12.93 25.66 4.45
N PHE A 195 13.86 24.89 3.86
CA PHE A 195 15.30 25.19 3.81
C PHE A 195 15.73 25.30 2.35
N PHE A 196 16.60 26.26 2.03
CA PHE A 196 17.15 26.48 0.70
C PHE A 196 18.66 26.25 0.73
N GLY A 197 19.14 25.22 0.02
CA GLY A 197 20.55 24.86 0.13
C GLY A 197 21.07 24.04 -1.04
N SER A 198 22.29 23.58 -0.89
CA SER A 198 22.97 22.67 -1.81
C SER A 198 23.55 21.48 -1.06
N ALA A 199 22.93 20.33 -1.23
CA ALA A 199 23.41 19.08 -0.64
C ALA A 199 24.83 18.73 -1.14
N LEU A 200 25.16 19.09 -2.38
CA LEU A 200 26.49 18.86 -2.96
C LEU A 200 27.57 19.67 -2.27
N HIS A 201 27.25 20.90 -1.82
CA HIS A 201 28.14 21.81 -1.16
C HIS A 201 28.00 21.84 0.37
N HIS A 202 27.12 21.00 0.92
CA HIS A 202 26.78 20.90 2.35
C HIS A 202 26.19 22.21 2.92
N GLU A 203 25.59 23.05 2.07
CA GLU A 203 24.90 24.27 2.45
C GLU A 203 23.54 23.94 3.07
N GLU A 204 23.20 24.57 4.22
CA GLU A 204 21.96 24.39 5.02
C GLU A 204 21.77 22.99 5.60
N THR A 205 22.77 22.09 5.52
CA THR A 205 22.62 20.71 6.02
C THR A 205 22.78 20.58 7.53
N ALA A 206 23.56 21.46 8.17
CA ALA A 206 23.66 21.50 9.63
C ALA A 206 22.40 22.10 10.26
N GLU A 207 21.89 23.17 9.69
CA GLU A 207 20.64 23.84 10.07
C GLU A 207 19.43 22.87 9.92
N LEU A 208 19.40 22.11 8.83
CA LEU A 208 18.40 21.05 8.65
C LEU A 208 18.53 19.98 9.75
N LEU A 209 19.74 19.53 10.11
CA LEU A 209 19.95 18.54 11.18
C LEU A 209 19.49 19.08 12.55
N ASP A 210 19.78 20.34 12.85
CA ASP A 210 19.31 21.00 14.07
C ASP A 210 17.78 21.03 14.10
N ALA A 211 17.15 21.44 13.00
CA ALA A 211 15.69 21.46 12.90
C ALA A 211 15.05 20.07 13.00
N LEU A 212 15.65 19.06 12.35
CA LEU A 212 15.17 17.67 12.42
C LEU A 212 15.17 17.13 13.85
N THR A 213 16.22 17.39 14.62
CA THR A 213 16.33 16.91 16.00
C THR A 213 15.45 17.71 16.99
N ASP A 214 15.30 19.00 16.72
CA ASP A 214 14.51 19.92 17.55
C ASP A 214 13.00 19.75 17.32
N LEU A 215 12.58 19.64 16.07
CA LEU A 215 11.17 19.67 15.66
C LEU A 215 10.53 18.28 15.52
N ALA A 216 11.32 17.20 15.57
CA ALA A 216 10.77 15.86 15.51
C ALA A 216 9.79 15.60 16.67
N PRO A 217 8.59 15.07 16.37
CA PRO A 217 7.57 14.81 17.38
C PRO A 217 8.07 13.82 18.44
N GLU A 218 7.71 14.07 19.68
CA GLU A 218 7.93 13.12 20.76
C GLU A 218 6.76 12.14 20.81
N ARG A 219 7.04 10.88 20.49
CA ARG A 219 6.04 9.81 20.58
C ARG A 219 6.18 9.09 21.93
N VAL A 220 5.04 8.89 22.58
CA VAL A 220 4.96 8.07 23.79
C VAL A 220 4.57 6.66 23.40
N TYR A 221 5.39 5.69 23.76
CA TYR A 221 5.18 4.28 23.46
C TYR A 221 4.76 3.51 24.71
N GLY A 222 3.93 2.46 24.53
CA GLY A 222 3.54 1.57 25.61
C GLY A 222 4.70 0.70 26.12
N PRO A 223 4.54 0.09 27.33
CA PRO A 223 5.56 -0.76 27.91
C PRO A 223 5.64 -2.16 27.29
N ASP A 224 4.56 -2.62 26.66
CA ASP A 224 4.48 -3.96 26.08
C ASP A 224 5.15 -4.00 24.72
N LEU A 225 5.94 -5.05 24.46
CA LEU A 225 6.63 -5.22 23.20
C LEU A 225 5.64 -5.29 22.03
N GLY A 226 5.88 -4.46 21.04
CA GLY A 226 5.11 -4.40 19.80
C GLY A 226 5.93 -3.83 18.65
N GLY A 227 5.54 -4.15 17.45
CA GLY A 227 6.17 -3.62 16.25
C GLY A 227 5.57 -4.16 14.98
N PHE A 228 6.03 -3.64 13.85
CA PHE A 228 5.59 -4.06 12.52
C PHE A 228 6.77 -4.14 11.55
N VAL A 229 6.58 -4.95 10.50
CA VAL A 229 7.55 -5.16 9.43
C VAL A 229 7.28 -4.18 8.29
N TYR A 230 8.28 -3.37 7.92
CA TYR A 230 8.18 -2.47 6.77
C TYR A 230 9.01 -2.91 5.57
N LYS A 231 10.03 -3.80 5.78
CA LYS A 231 10.89 -4.31 4.72
C LYS A 231 11.41 -5.70 5.05
N ARG A 232 11.72 -6.50 4.02
CA ARG A 232 12.47 -7.75 4.13
C ARG A 232 13.47 -7.84 2.99
N ASP A 233 14.71 -8.19 3.31
CA ASP A 233 15.77 -8.43 2.33
C ASP A 233 16.70 -9.56 2.78
N ASP A 234 17.87 -9.67 2.16
CA ASP A 234 18.83 -10.74 2.45
C ASP A 234 19.53 -10.58 3.81
N ALA A 235 19.51 -9.38 4.39
CA ALA A 235 20.05 -9.12 5.73
C ALA A 235 19.08 -9.58 6.84
N GLY A 236 17.78 -9.64 6.54
CA GLY A 236 16.75 -10.06 7.47
C GLY A 236 15.41 -9.35 7.29
N VAL A 237 14.66 -9.30 8.37
CA VAL A 237 13.35 -8.63 8.47
C VAL A 237 13.54 -7.30 9.19
N HIS A 238 13.20 -6.21 8.53
CA HIS A 238 13.31 -4.85 9.04
C HIS A 238 12.02 -4.46 9.76
N VAL A 239 12.13 -4.10 11.02
CA VAL A 239 11.00 -3.82 11.89
C VAL A 239 11.09 -2.43 12.51
N LYS A 240 9.96 -1.77 12.70
CA LYS A 240 9.81 -0.62 13.60
C LYS A 240 9.31 -1.14 14.94
N VAL A 241 10.03 -0.87 16.01
CA VAL A 241 9.60 -1.19 17.37
C VAL A 241 8.68 -0.08 17.87
N THR A 242 7.45 -0.43 18.25
CA THR A 242 6.39 0.52 18.65
C THR A 242 5.92 0.37 20.09
N GLY A 243 6.55 -0.51 20.85
CA GLY A 243 6.30 -0.71 22.27
C GLY A 243 7.41 -1.53 22.90
N GLY A 244 7.67 -1.31 24.18
CA GLY A 244 8.65 -2.07 24.96
C GLY A 244 10.08 -2.01 24.42
N VAL A 245 10.80 -3.11 24.54
CA VAL A 245 12.19 -3.27 24.08
C VAL A 245 12.35 -4.61 23.38
N LEU A 246 12.92 -4.61 22.19
CA LEU A 246 13.23 -5.81 21.42
C LEU A 246 14.67 -6.28 21.68
N GLU A 247 14.82 -7.40 22.34
CA GLU A 247 16.10 -8.00 22.67
C GLU A 247 16.43 -9.21 21.78
N PRO A 248 17.72 -9.54 21.57
CA PRO A 248 18.12 -10.78 20.93
C PRO A 248 17.56 -12.00 21.67
N ARG A 249 17.12 -13.01 20.92
CA ARG A 249 16.49 -14.25 21.43
C ARG A 249 15.11 -14.06 22.09
N THR A 250 14.47 -12.90 21.87
CA THR A 250 13.08 -12.70 22.29
C THR A 250 12.18 -13.76 21.68
N LYS A 251 11.30 -14.32 22.49
CA LYS A 251 10.20 -15.20 22.09
C LYS A 251 8.89 -14.52 22.43
N LEU A 252 8.01 -14.45 21.47
CA LEU A 252 6.70 -13.84 21.61
C LEU A 252 5.68 -14.77 20.93
N GLU A 253 4.86 -15.48 21.72
CA GLU A 253 3.96 -16.51 21.22
C GLU A 253 4.70 -17.54 20.36
N ASP A 254 4.32 -17.67 19.09
CA ASP A 254 4.95 -18.58 18.12
C ASP A 254 6.13 -17.93 17.37
N LEU A 255 6.40 -16.63 17.62
CA LEU A 255 7.48 -15.90 16.96
C LEU A 255 8.78 -16.02 17.76
N ARG A 256 9.90 -16.02 17.02
CA ARG A 256 11.23 -16.00 17.58
C ARG A 256 12.11 -15.00 16.83
N PHE A 257 12.86 -14.20 17.57
CA PHE A 257 13.85 -13.26 17.04
C PHE A 257 15.25 -13.70 17.50
N ASP A 258 16.02 -14.34 16.62
CA ASP A 258 17.32 -14.92 16.99
C ASP A 258 18.39 -13.83 17.17
N GLN A 259 18.53 -12.95 16.20
CA GLN A 259 19.44 -11.81 16.24
C GLN A 259 18.65 -10.52 16.07
N VAL A 260 19.13 -9.48 16.73
CA VAL A 260 18.62 -8.11 16.57
C VAL A 260 19.81 -7.23 16.28
N LYS A 261 19.76 -6.49 15.16
CA LYS A 261 20.81 -5.60 14.69
C LYS A 261 20.25 -4.21 14.42
N VAL A 262 21.10 -3.21 14.46
CA VAL A 262 20.77 -1.82 14.14
C VAL A 262 21.80 -1.24 13.17
N PHE A 263 21.40 -0.22 12.42
CA PHE A 263 22.33 0.50 11.55
C PHE A 263 23.18 1.50 12.35
N GLN A 264 24.50 1.47 12.14
CA GLN A 264 25.45 2.47 12.57
C GLN A 264 26.28 2.89 11.34
N GLY A 265 26.13 4.14 10.90
CA GLY A 265 26.45 4.47 9.51
C GLY A 265 25.60 3.62 8.57
N ASN A 266 26.22 3.07 7.55
CA ASN A 266 25.61 2.12 6.62
C ASN A 266 25.82 0.64 7.00
N ARG A 267 26.33 0.35 8.21
CA ARG A 267 26.67 -1.01 8.64
C ARG A 267 25.69 -1.52 9.67
N LEU A 268 25.30 -2.79 9.51
CA LEU A 268 24.55 -3.52 10.52
C LEU A 268 25.47 -3.99 11.65
N VAL A 269 25.19 -3.55 12.85
CA VAL A 269 25.87 -3.97 14.08
C VAL A 269 24.88 -4.65 15.03
N ASN A 270 25.37 -5.48 15.94
CA ASN A 270 24.49 -6.08 16.94
C ASN A 270 23.84 -4.99 17.81
N ALA A 271 22.58 -5.20 18.17
CA ALA A 271 21.88 -4.33 19.08
C ALA A 271 22.67 -4.13 20.39
N PRO A 272 22.58 -2.95 21.04
CA PRO A 272 23.19 -2.71 22.33
C PRO A 272 22.69 -3.70 23.40
N ALA A 273 23.43 -3.84 24.51
CA ALA A 273 23.13 -4.79 25.59
C ALA A 273 21.72 -4.64 26.19
N GLY A 274 21.12 -3.47 26.10
CA GLY A 274 19.73 -3.21 26.55
C GLY A 274 18.65 -3.41 25.48
N GLY A 275 18.99 -4.01 24.32
CA GLY A 275 18.05 -4.20 23.23
C GLY A 275 17.75 -2.92 22.43
N VAL A 276 16.71 -2.98 21.59
CA VAL A 276 16.24 -1.88 20.75
C VAL A 276 14.92 -1.35 21.35
N PRO A 277 14.90 -0.13 21.88
CA PRO A 277 13.71 0.46 22.46
C PRO A 277 12.69 0.86 21.39
N ALA A 278 11.44 1.02 21.84
CA ALA A 278 10.39 1.60 21.01
C ALA A 278 10.81 2.95 20.41
N GLY A 279 10.38 3.22 19.19
CA GLY A 279 10.76 4.37 18.40
C GLY A 279 11.92 4.13 17.43
N MET A 280 12.66 3.03 17.55
CA MET A 280 13.76 2.67 16.67
C MET A 280 13.38 1.63 15.62
N THR A 281 14.18 1.54 14.55
CA THR A 281 14.16 0.40 13.62
C THR A 281 15.25 -0.62 13.99
N ALA A 282 15.00 -1.87 13.62
CA ALA A 282 15.94 -2.97 13.77
C ALA A 282 15.84 -3.95 12.62
N VAL A 283 16.91 -4.70 12.38
CA VAL A 283 16.92 -5.85 11.48
C VAL A 283 16.99 -7.13 12.31
N VAL A 284 16.03 -8.01 12.12
CA VAL A 284 15.90 -9.24 12.90
C VAL A 284 16.00 -10.48 12.01
N THR A 285 16.45 -11.60 12.60
CA THR A 285 16.50 -12.90 11.95
C THR A 285 15.79 -13.96 12.79
N GLY A 286 15.51 -15.13 12.21
CA GLY A 286 14.85 -16.25 12.89
C GLY A 286 13.33 -16.20 12.84
N THR A 287 12.76 -15.35 11.97
CA THR A 287 11.32 -15.21 11.75
C THR A 287 10.99 -15.19 10.26
N ASP A 288 9.78 -15.65 9.93
CA ASP A 288 9.24 -15.64 8.56
C ASP A 288 8.29 -14.47 8.28
N LEU A 289 8.25 -13.48 9.16
CA LEU A 289 7.44 -12.28 8.98
C LEU A 289 7.77 -11.59 7.65
N VAL A 290 6.72 -11.02 7.03
CA VAL A 290 6.81 -10.29 5.75
C VAL A 290 6.35 -8.83 5.93
N PRO A 291 6.69 -7.94 5.00
CA PRO A 291 6.23 -6.54 5.05
C PRO A 291 4.71 -6.43 5.20
N GLY A 292 4.27 -5.66 6.20
CA GLY A 292 2.87 -5.52 6.62
C GLY A 292 2.48 -6.34 7.84
N ASP A 293 3.26 -7.37 8.22
CA ASP A 293 3.00 -8.13 9.43
C ASP A 293 3.28 -7.29 10.69
N VAL A 294 2.51 -7.59 11.74
CA VAL A 294 2.65 -6.98 13.06
C VAL A 294 2.97 -8.04 14.11
N PHE A 295 3.57 -7.62 15.22
CA PHE A 295 3.84 -8.50 16.35
C PHE A 295 3.59 -7.81 17.70
N GLY A 296 3.28 -8.59 18.72
CA GLY A 296 3.04 -8.12 20.08
C GLY A 296 1.83 -7.21 20.21
N ALA A 297 1.98 -6.12 20.95
CA ALA A 297 0.90 -5.18 21.24
C ALA A 297 0.57 -4.22 20.08
N GLN A 298 1.19 -4.39 18.90
CA GLN A 298 0.95 -3.55 17.73
C GLN A 298 -0.40 -3.90 17.08
N ALA A 299 -1.23 -2.88 16.85
CA ALA A 299 -2.43 -3.01 16.02
C ALA A 299 -2.05 -3.21 14.54
N PRO A 300 -2.90 -3.83 13.73
CA PRO A 300 -2.68 -3.95 12.30
C PRO A 300 -2.34 -2.61 11.64
N VAL A 301 -1.38 -2.62 10.73
CA VAL A 301 -0.96 -1.44 9.94
C VAL A 301 -1.60 -1.51 8.57
N GLU A 302 -2.05 -0.37 8.06
CA GLU A 302 -2.55 -0.30 6.67
C GLU A 302 -1.41 -0.63 5.70
N GLY A 303 -1.71 -1.47 4.70
CA GLY A 303 -0.79 -1.75 3.61
C GLY A 303 -0.60 -0.56 2.66
N PRO A 304 0.39 -0.63 1.75
CA PRO A 304 0.63 0.43 0.78
C PRO A 304 -0.60 0.64 -0.13
N LYS A 305 -0.90 1.90 -0.46
CA LYS A 305 -2.01 2.30 -1.33
C LYS A 305 -1.60 2.27 -2.81
N LEU A 306 -0.35 2.60 -3.08
CA LEU A 306 0.25 2.58 -4.42
C LEU A 306 0.77 1.17 -4.74
N VAL A 307 -0.14 0.27 -5.10
CA VAL A 307 0.19 -1.11 -5.46
C VAL A 307 0.19 -1.30 -6.97
N PRO A 308 1.00 -2.25 -7.50
CA PRO A 308 1.01 -2.56 -8.92
C PRO A 308 -0.37 -2.93 -9.46
N SER A 309 -0.76 -2.32 -10.58
CA SER A 309 -2.08 -2.46 -11.19
C SER A 309 -2.08 -3.19 -12.53
N MET A 310 -0.90 -3.70 -12.97
CA MET A 310 -0.75 -4.52 -14.17
C MET A 310 -0.27 -5.92 -13.79
N ALA A 311 -0.89 -6.94 -14.36
CA ALA A 311 -0.51 -8.34 -14.20
C ALA A 311 0.20 -8.85 -15.45
N TYR A 312 1.25 -9.63 -15.25
CA TYR A 312 2.06 -10.25 -16.31
C TYR A 312 2.24 -11.73 -16.02
N GLU A 313 2.36 -12.52 -17.08
CA GLU A 313 2.82 -13.89 -16.99
C GLU A 313 4.33 -13.93 -17.20
N ILE A 314 5.05 -14.64 -16.35
CA ILE A 314 6.49 -14.87 -16.51
C ILE A 314 6.69 -15.97 -17.54
N LEU A 315 7.32 -15.63 -18.67
CA LEU A 315 7.65 -16.56 -19.74
C LEU A 315 8.96 -17.26 -19.40
N VAL A 316 8.86 -18.49 -18.96
CA VAL A 316 10.00 -19.32 -18.52
C VAL A 316 10.50 -20.13 -19.71
N PRO A 317 11.84 -20.14 -20.01
CA PRO A 317 12.41 -20.95 -21.06
C PRO A 317 12.18 -22.46 -20.83
N GLU A 318 12.07 -23.23 -21.91
CA GLU A 318 11.93 -24.69 -21.84
C GLU A 318 13.18 -25.32 -21.18
N GLY A 319 12.97 -26.23 -20.23
CA GLY A 319 14.06 -26.86 -19.49
C GLY A 319 14.66 -26.03 -18.36
N ALA A 320 14.07 -24.89 -18.02
CA ALA A 320 14.49 -24.08 -16.89
C ALA A 320 14.35 -24.81 -15.55
N PRO A 321 15.16 -24.45 -14.53
CA PRO A 321 15.01 -24.97 -13.18
C PRO A 321 13.67 -24.55 -12.55
N ASP A 322 13.26 -25.23 -11.49
CA ASP A 322 12.10 -24.82 -10.70
C ASP A 322 12.31 -23.43 -10.09
N LEU A 323 11.45 -22.49 -10.48
CA LEU A 323 11.45 -21.10 -9.98
C LEU A 323 10.69 -20.93 -8.66
N GLY A 324 10.03 -21.96 -8.15
CA GLY A 324 9.24 -21.90 -6.92
C GLY A 324 9.99 -21.24 -5.75
N PRO A 325 11.21 -21.65 -5.41
CA PRO A 325 12.00 -21.05 -4.32
C PRO A 325 12.33 -19.56 -4.57
N VAL A 326 12.61 -19.18 -5.82
CA VAL A 326 12.90 -17.79 -6.19
C VAL A 326 11.65 -16.94 -6.06
N MET A 327 10.51 -17.42 -6.56
CA MET A 327 9.23 -16.72 -6.45
C MET A 327 8.79 -16.57 -4.99
N ALA A 328 8.96 -17.59 -4.16
CA ALA A 328 8.69 -17.51 -2.73
C ALA A 328 9.55 -16.44 -2.02
N ARG A 329 10.84 -16.36 -2.37
CA ARG A 329 11.75 -15.34 -1.85
C ARG A 329 11.32 -13.92 -2.27
N LEU A 330 11.02 -13.71 -3.55
CA LEU A 330 10.56 -12.43 -4.08
C LEU A 330 9.23 -12.00 -3.44
N SER A 331 8.27 -12.92 -3.32
CA SER A 331 6.98 -12.67 -2.66
C SER A 331 7.15 -12.31 -1.18
N ALA A 332 8.10 -12.94 -0.47
CA ALA A 332 8.39 -12.62 0.93
C ALA A 332 9.07 -11.25 1.10
N GLN A 333 9.84 -10.81 0.10
CA GLN A 333 10.51 -9.50 0.11
C GLN A 333 9.54 -8.38 -0.29
N ASP A 334 8.69 -8.64 -1.28
CA ASP A 334 7.67 -7.71 -1.75
C ASP A 334 6.32 -8.40 -1.98
N PRO A 335 5.42 -8.42 -0.97
CA PRO A 335 4.09 -9.00 -1.10
C PRO A 335 3.22 -8.31 -2.16
N THR A 336 3.52 -7.06 -2.55
CA THR A 336 2.74 -6.33 -3.56
C THR A 336 2.92 -6.86 -4.98
N LEU A 337 3.99 -7.63 -5.21
CA LEU A 337 4.18 -8.37 -6.46
C LEU A 337 3.09 -9.42 -6.70
N ASP A 338 2.36 -9.82 -5.67
CA ASP A 338 1.20 -10.74 -5.72
C ASP A 338 1.44 -11.94 -6.65
N ILE A 339 2.52 -12.66 -6.36
CA ILE A 339 2.98 -13.78 -7.19
C ILE A 339 2.07 -14.98 -7.00
N GLU A 340 1.39 -15.39 -8.05
CA GLU A 340 0.56 -16.59 -8.10
C GLU A 340 1.21 -17.61 -9.04
N SER A 341 1.42 -18.83 -8.55
CA SER A 341 1.93 -19.95 -9.35
C SER A 341 0.91 -21.08 -9.39
N ASP A 342 0.51 -21.49 -10.58
CA ASP A 342 -0.39 -22.60 -10.80
C ASP A 342 0.07 -23.45 -12.03
N ARG A 343 -0.78 -24.41 -12.46
CA ARG A 343 -0.47 -25.27 -13.63
C ARG A 343 -0.42 -24.51 -14.97
N ARG A 344 -0.94 -23.26 -15.01
CA ARG A 344 -0.97 -22.43 -16.22
C ARG A 344 0.31 -21.61 -16.36
N GLY A 345 1.00 -21.31 -15.24
CA GLY A 345 2.21 -20.51 -15.24
C GLY A 345 2.42 -19.72 -13.96
N ILE A 346 3.29 -18.75 -14.02
CA ILE A 346 3.60 -17.82 -12.92
C ILE A 346 3.08 -16.44 -13.31
N ARG A 347 2.14 -15.93 -12.55
CA ARG A 347 1.63 -14.56 -12.69
C ARG A 347 2.20 -13.66 -11.62
N ILE A 348 2.45 -12.42 -11.99
CA ILE A 348 3.02 -11.39 -11.13
C ILE A 348 2.42 -10.03 -11.45
N ARG A 349 2.32 -9.16 -10.44
CA ARG A 349 1.91 -7.77 -10.63
C ARG A 349 3.11 -6.85 -10.63
N LEU A 350 3.17 -5.93 -11.59
CA LEU A 350 4.23 -4.93 -11.73
C LEU A 350 3.63 -3.56 -11.99
N ALA A 351 4.32 -2.52 -11.52
CA ALA A 351 3.89 -1.13 -11.67
C ALA A 351 4.33 -0.53 -13.03
N GLY A 352 5.50 -0.96 -13.56
CA GLY A 352 6.01 -0.39 -14.80
C GLY A 352 7.19 -1.16 -15.40
N GLU A 353 7.74 -0.59 -16.48
CA GLU A 353 8.82 -1.22 -17.27
C GLU A 353 10.13 -1.31 -16.49
N VAL A 354 10.46 -0.29 -15.68
CA VAL A 354 11.70 -0.28 -14.89
C VAL A 354 11.67 -1.41 -13.85
N GLN A 355 10.53 -1.61 -13.18
CA GLN A 355 10.36 -2.72 -12.24
C GLN A 355 10.48 -4.08 -12.94
N LYS A 356 9.94 -4.21 -14.17
CA LYS A 356 10.05 -5.43 -14.99
C LYS A 356 11.51 -5.77 -15.31
N GLU A 357 12.29 -4.78 -15.75
CA GLU A 357 13.71 -4.96 -16.07
C GLU A 357 14.54 -5.34 -14.82
N VAL A 358 14.29 -4.65 -13.70
CA VAL A 358 14.93 -4.95 -12.41
C VAL A 358 14.65 -6.38 -11.98
N LEU A 359 13.40 -6.81 -12.09
CA LEU A 359 12.99 -8.16 -11.71
C LEU A 359 13.58 -9.22 -12.63
N THR A 360 13.64 -8.99 -13.95
CA THR A 360 14.31 -9.88 -14.90
C THR A 360 15.76 -10.15 -14.49
N ARG A 361 16.50 -9.09 -14.17
CA ARG A 361 17.89 -9.22 -13.74
C ARG A 361 18.00 -9.95 -12.41
N ARG A 362 17.12 -9.65 -11.44
CA ARG A 362 17.12 -10.29 -10.13
C ARG A 362 16.80 -11.80 -10.25
N ILE A 363 15.87 -12.20 -11.10
CA ILE A 363 15.60 -13.62 -11.39
C ILE A 363 16.85 -14.28 -12.03
N ARG A 364 17.51 -13.61 -12.96
CA ARG A 364 18.77 -14.09 -13.55
C ARG A 364 19.84 -14.29 -12.48
N ASP A 365 20.02 -13.33 -11.57
CA ASP A 365 21.03 -13.41 -10.51
C ASP A 365 20.74 -14.55 -9.51
N LEU A 366 19.45 -14.82 -9.23
CA LEU A 366 19.03 -15.85 -8.28
C LEU A 366 18.90 -17.26 -8.89
N ALA A 367 18.44 -17.36 -10.14
CA ALA A 367 18.14 -18.63 -10.79
C ALA A 367 19.09 -18.98 -11.95
N GLY A 368 19.91 -18.04 -12.41
CA GLY A 368 20.83 -18.21 -13.54
C GLY A 368 20.14 -18.29 -14.90
N ILE A 369 18.88 -17.84 -15.02
CA ILE A 369 18.11 -17.87 -16.26
C ILE A 369 17.52 -16.52 -16.61
N ASP A 370 17.37 -16.26 -17.90
CA ASP A 370 16.63 -15.12 -18.41
C ASP A 370 15.16 -15.49 -18.61
N VAL A 371 14.30 -14.64 -18.09
CA VAL A 371 12.84 -14.76 -18.24
C VAL A 371 12.31 -13.62 -19.12
N GLY A 372 11.21 -13.88 -19.82
CA GLY A 372 10.41 -12.87 -20.49
C GLY A 372 9.13 -12.58 -19.72
N PHE A 373 8.36 -11.62 -20.21
CA PHE A 373 7.02 -11.29 -19.70
C PHE A 373 6.02 -11.26 -20.86
N SER A 374 4.79 -11.69 -20.58
CA SER A 374 3.67 -11.52 -21.50
C SER A 374 3.33 -10.04 -21.70
N VAL A 375 2.40 -9.75 -22.58
CA VAL A 375 1.71 -8.45 -22.63
C VAL A 375 0.98 -8.26 -21.29
N GLY A 376 1.12 -7.07 -20.69
CA GLY A 376 0.49 -6.76 -19.42
C GLY A 376 -1.03 -6.67 -19.54
N THR A 377 -1.73 -7.19 -18.55
CA THR A 377 -3.18 -7.08 -18.41
C THR A 377 -3.53 -6.27 -17.17
N PRO A 378 -4.52 -5.35 -17.23
CA PRO A 378 -4.95 -4.62 -16.03
C PRO A 378 -5.45 -5.57 -14.95
N VAL A 379 -5.17 -5.22 -13.70
CA VAL A 379 -5.73 -5.92 -12.54
C VAL A 379 -7.11 -5.34 -12.27
N TYR A 380 -8.16 -6.06 -12.65
CA TYR A 380 -9.54 -5.68 -12.36
C TYR A 380 -9.90 -5.95 -10.89
N ARG A 381 -10.98 -5.31 -10.43
CA ARG A 381 -11.64 -5.58 -9.16
C ARG A 381 -13.13 -5.73 -9.39
N GLU A 382 -13.84 -6.22 -8.38
CA GLU A 382 -15.29 -6.36 -8.42
C GLU A 382 -15.92 -5.73 -7.18
N THR A 383 -17.13 -5.20 -7.33
CA THR A 383 -17.94 -4.68 -6.23
C THR A 383 -19.43 -4.97 -6.46
N ILE A 384 -20.26 -4.61 -5.48
CA ILE A 384 -21.72 -4.68 -5.56
C ILE A 384 -22.32 -3.27 -5.54
N THR A 385 -23.50 -3.10 -6.13
CA THR A 385 -24.23 -1.82 -6.19
C THR A 385 -25.40 -1.73 -5.23
N ALA A 386 -25.88 -2.87 -4.70
CA ALA A 386 -26.98 -2.94 -3.76
C ALA A 386 -26.69 -3.93 -2.62
N PRO A 387 -27.34 -3.78 -1.46
CA PRO A 387 -27.22 -4.73 -0.35
C PRO A 387 -27.75 -6.12 -0.73
N VAL A 388 -27.03 -7.16 -0.33
CA VAL A 388 -27.42 -8.55 -0.58
C VAL A 388 -27.15 -9.42 0.66
N LYS A 389 -28.02 -10.39 0.93
CA LYS A 389 -27.82 -11.39 1.99
C LYS A 389 -27.11 -12.62 1.44
N GLY A 390 -26.32 -13.26 2.28
CA GLY A 390 -25.57 -14.45 1.93
C GLY A 390 -25.67 -15.53 2.99
N TYR A 391 -25.76 -16.77 2.55
CA TYR A 391 -25.97 -17.93 3.38
C TYR A 391 -24.95 -19.01 3.05
N GLY A 392 -24.26 -19.51 4.06
CA GLY A 392 -23.26 -20.55 3.87
C GLY A 392 -23.34 -21.63 4.93
N HIS A 393 -23.36 -22.87 4.49
CA HIS A 393 -23.41 -24.03 5.34
C HIS A 393 -22.27 -25.01 5.03
N PHE A 394 -21.69 -25.60 6.07
CA PHE A 394 -20.63 -26.59 5.93
C PHE A 394 -20.80 -27.70 6.97
N GLU A 395 -21.33 -28.83 6.52
CA GLU A 395 -21.66 -29.99 7.35
C GLU A 395 -21.24 -31.30 6.69
N PRO A 396 -19.96 -31.54 6.39
CA PRO A 396 -19.50 -32.88 6.09
C PRO A 396 -19.50 -33.72 7.38
N LEU A 397 -19.37 -35.05 7.26
CA LEU A 397 -19.45 -35.97 8.40
C LEU A 397 -18.58 -35.51 9.60
N ARG A 398 -19.21 -35.30 10.76
CA ARG A 398 -18.63 -34.82 12.04
C ARG A 398 -18.16 -33.35 12.01
N HIS A 399 -18.61 -32.56 11.06
CA HIS A 399 -18.38 -31.11 11.03
C HIS A 399 -19.71 -30.38 10.99
N TYR A 400 -19.77 -29.15 11.48
CA TYR A 400 -20.97 -28.33 11.42
C TYR A 400 -20.64 -26.85 11.57
N ALA A 401 -21.00 -26.04 10.60
CA ALA A 401 -21.02 -24.58 10.73
C ALA A 401 -22.02 -23.96 9.75
N GLU A 402 -22.77 -22.98 10.23
CA GLU A 402 -23.66 -22.16 9.41
C GLU A 402 -23.39 -20.69 9.70
N VAL A 403 -23.35 -19.86 8.66
CA VAL A 403 -23.08 -18.42 8.74
C VAL A 403 -24.01 -17.68 7.79
N HIS A 404 -24.70 -16.66 8.30
CA HIS A 404 -25.49 -15.73 7.52
C HIS A 404 -24.82 -14.36 7.52
N LEU A 405 -24.81 -13.68 6.38
CA LEU A 405 -24.16 -12.41 6.16
C LEU A 405 -25.10 -11.41 5.47
N ARG A 406 -24.80 -10.13 5.65
CA ARG A 406 -25.26 -9.04 4.81
C ARG A 406 -24.03 -8.37 4.20
N LEU A 407 -24.01 -8.23 2.88
CA LEU A 407 -23.04 -7.47 2.12
C LEU A 407 -23.68 -6.15 1.70
N GLU A 408 -23.00 -5.04 1.91
CA GLU A 408 -23.48 -3.69 1.57
C GLU A 408 -22.40 -2.96 0.77
N PRO A 409 -22.77 -2.18 -0.27
CA PRO A 409 -21.80 -1.33 -0.97
C PRO A 409 -21.15 -0.36 0.00
N ALA A 410 -19.85 -0.16 -0.14
CA ALA A 410 -19.07 0.79 0.64
C ALA A 410 -18.51 1.90 -0.27
N LYS A 411 -17.83 2.88 0.33
CA LYS A 411 -17.25 3.99 -0.44
C LYS A 411 -16.14 3.48 -1.37
N PRO A 412 -16.01 4.02 -2.60
CA PRO A 412 -14.89 3.70 -3.47
C PRO A 412 -13.55 3.87 -2.76
N GLY A 413 -12.67 2.86 -2.90
CA GLY A 413 -11.36 2.82 -2.25
C GLY A 413 -11.36 2.43 -0.78
N SER A 414 -12.49 2.11 -0.16
CA SER A 414 -12.57 1.69 1.25
C SER A 414 -12.18 0.23 1.50
N GLY A 415 -12.06 -0.56 0.44
CA GLY A 415 -11.76 -1.99 0.56
C GLY A 415 -12.88 -2.80 1.20
N ILE A 416 -12.53 -3.83 1.98
CA ILE A 416 -13.49 -4.68 2.68
C ILE A 416 -13.47 -4.39 4.17
N THR A 417 -14.63 -4.09 4.74
CA THR A 417 -14.83 -3.98 6.19
C THR A 417 -15.69 -5.12 6.70
N VAL A 418 -15.38 -5.63 7.90
CA VAL A 418 -16.06 -6.80 8.49
C VAL A 418 -16.50 -6.50 9.90
N GLU A 419 -17.79 -6.62 10.15
CA GLU A 419 -18.43 -6.41 11.45
C GLU A 419 -19.33 -7.59 11.85
N GLY A 420 -19.71 -7.66 13.12
CA GLY A 420 -20.65 -8.65 13.63
C GLY A 420 -21.80 -7.97 14.39
N GLU A 421 -23.03 -8.39 14.09
CA GLU A 421 -24.25 -7.94 14.78
C GLU A 421 -24.90 -9.08 15.60
N VAL A 422 -24.23 -10.24 15.72
CA VAL A 422 -24.77 -11.42 16.40
C VAL A 422 -24.66 -11.24 17.90
N ASP A 423 -25.75 -11.52 18.62
CA ASP A 423 -25.75 -11.53 20.08
C ASP A 423 -24.87 -12.66 20.65
N THR A 424 -24.12 -12.35 21.72
CA THR A 424 -23.26 -13.31 22.41
C THR A 424 -24.01 -14.48 23.05
N ASP A 425 -25.28 -14.29 23.37
CA ASP A 425 -26.14 -15.36 23.88
C ASP A 425 -26.55 -16.36 22.79
N THR A 426 -26.59 -15.90 21.52
CA THR A 426 -26.95 -16.73 20.37
C THR A 426 -25.72 -17.46 19.82
N LEU A 427 -24.59 -16.77 19.70
CA LEU A 427 -23.34 -17.34 19.20
C LEU A 427 -22.18 -16.92 20.13
N SER A 428 -21.46 -17.91 20.65
CA SER A 428 -20.39 -17.66 21.63
C SER A 428 -19.33 -16.70 21.05
N PRO A 429 -18.71 -15.84 21.90
CA PRO A 429 -17.66 -14.90 21.47
C PRO A 429 -16.51 -15.58 20.72
N ARG A 430 -16.15 -16.82 21.12
CA ARG A 430 -15.13 -17.62 20.44
C ARG A 430 -15.50 -17.91 18.99
N PHE A 431 -16.74 -18.29 18.73
CA PHE A 431 -17.21 -18.59 17.37
C PHE A 431 -17.34 -17.33 16.54
N GLN A 432 -17.83 -16.24 17.13
CA GLN A 432 -17.85 -14.92 16.47
C GLN A 432 -16.44 -14.49 16.05
N ALA A 433 -15.46 -14.57 16.93
CA ALA A 433 -14.07 -14.24 16.62
C ALA A 433 -13.50 -15.10 15.49
N GLN A 434 -13.83 -16.38 15.42
CA GLN A 434 -13.42 -17.27 14.31
C GLN A 434 -14.03 -16.85 12.96
N ILE A 435 -15.31 -16.51 12.93
CA ILE A 435 -15.99 -16.05 11.71
C ILE A 435 -15.38 -14.72 11.24
N LEU A 436 -15.28 -13.74 12.14
CA LEU A 436 -14.74 -12.42 11.81
C LEU A 436 -13.28 -12.51 11.34
N SER A 437 -12.48 -13.34 12.00
CA SER A 437 -11.10 -13.61 11.59
C SER A 437 -11.05 -14.26 10.20
N ALA A 438 -11.88 -15.26 9.94
CA ALA A 438 -11.93 -15.93 8.65
C ALA A 438 -12.30 -14.97 7.50
N LEU A 439 -13.25 -14.07 7.73
CA LEU A 439 -13.68 -13.08 6.75
C LEU A 439 -12.60 -11.99 6.51
N ARG A 440 -11.92 -11.53 7.56
CA ARG A 440 -10.88 -10.49 7.45
C ARG A 440 -9.61 -10.97 6.76
N HIS A 441 -9.21 -12.22 7.00
CA HIS A 441 -7.96 -12.77 6.43
C HIS A 441 -8.13 -13.40 5.05
N LYS A 442 -9.36 -13.59 4.59
CA LYS A 442 -9.62 -14.13 3.25
C LYS A 442 -9.60 -13.01 2.21
N ARG A 443 -8.82 -13.21 1.16
CA ARG A 443 -8.92 -12.44 -0.06
C ARG A 443 -10.15 -12.95 -0.83
N HIS A 444 -11.27 -12.20 -0.73
CA HIS A 444 -12.52 -12.57 -1.37
C HIS A 444 -12.46 -12.31 -2.87
N LYS A 445 -12.86 -13.30 -3.66
CA LYS A 445 -12.94 -13.19 -5.13
C LYS A 445 -14.37 -12.88 -5.56
N GLY A 446 -14.51 -12.01 -6.56
CA GLY A 446 -15.78 -11.73 -7.19
C GLY A 446 -16.25 -12.85 -8.11
N VAL A 447 -17.44 -12.73 -8.68
CA VAL A 447 -18.13 -13.77 -9.46
C VAL A 447 -18.28 -13.43 -10.94
N LEU A 448 -17.82 -12.24 -11.36
CA LEU A 448 -17.83 -11.84 -12.77
C LEU A 448 -16.58 -12.32 -13.50
N SER A 449 -15.40 -12.04 -12.93
CA SER A 449 -14.09 -12.28 -13.53
C SER A 449 -13.15 -13.08 -12.62
N GLY A 450 -13.57 -13.35 -11.38
CA GLY A 450 -12.70 -13.92 -10.35
C GLY A 450 -11.67 -12.94 -9.80
N SER A 451 -11.81 -11.65 -10.12
CA SER A 451 -10.97 -10.58 -9.58
C SER A 451 -11.27 -10.33 -8.09
N ASP A 452 -10.43 -9.55 -7.43
CA ASP A 452 -10.61 -9.29 -6.01
C ASP A 452 -11.85 -8.44 -5.76
N LEU A 453 -12.63 -8.82 -4.76
CA LEU A 453 -13.74 -8.03 -4.24
C LEU A 453 -13.21 -6.81 -3.49
N THR A 454 -13.82 -5.64 -3.67
CA THR A 454 -13.50 -4.40 -2.96
C THR A 454 -14.73 -3.56 -2.68
N ASP A 455 -14.59 -2.59 -1.79
CA ASP A 455 -15.62 -1.58 -1.48
C ASP A 455 -16.94 -2.20 -1.02
N VAL A 456 -16.82 -3.17 -0.12
CA VAL A 456 -17.93 -3.91 0.46
C VAL A 456 -17.82 -3.98 1.97
N LYS A 457 -18.92 -3.69 2.66
CA LYS A 457 -19.08 -3.96 4.08
C LYS A 457 -19.72 -5.33 4.25
N ILE A 458 -19.08 -6.23 5.00
CA ILE A 458 -19.58 -7.56 5.33
C ILE A 458 -20.00 -7.56 6.79
N THR A 459 -21.29 -7.78 7.05
CA THR A 459 -21.86 -7.87 8.39
C THR A 459 -22.32 -9.29 8.67
N VAL A 460 -21.81 -9.91 9.73
CA VAL A 460 -22.28 -11.22 10.20
C VAL A 460 -23.58 -11.03 10.95
N THR A 461 -24.70 -11.57 10.45
CA THR A 461 -26.05 -11.40 11.00
C THR A 461 -26.52 -12.59 11.81
N ALA A 462 -26.07 -13.81 11.49
CA ALA A 462 -26.32 -15.00 12.28
C ALA A 462 -25.22 -16.04 12.08
N GLY A 463 -25.13 -16.96 13.03
CA GLY A 463 -24.22 -18.09 12.95
C GLY A 463 -24.63 -19.21 13.90
N LYS A 464 -24.33 -20.45 13.53
CA LYS A 464 -24.61 -21.64 14.33
C LYS A 464 -23.45 -22.62 14.26
N GLY A 465 -23.04 -23.08 15.42
CA GLY A 465 -22.04 -24.14 15.56
C GLY A 465 -22.57 -25.25 16.45
N HIS A 466 -21.89 -26.38 16.46
CA HIS A 466 -22.24 -27.53 17.30
C HIS A 466 -21.06 -27.84 18.25
N LEU A 467 -21.30 -27.91 19.55
CA LEU A 467 -20.26 -28.06 20.59
C LEU A 467 -19.30 -29.23 20.38
N LYS A 468 -19.76 -30.33 19.74
CA LYS A 468 -18.95 -31.54 19.51
C LYS A 468 -18.44 -31.70 18.09
N HIS A 469 -18.98 -30.92 17.14
CA HIS A 469 -18.72 -31.13 15.72
C HIS A 469 -18.22 -29.88 15.00
N THR A 470 -18.09 -28.74 15.68
CA THR A 470 -17.53 -27.54 15.08
C THR A 470 -16.06 -27.41 15.42
N GLU A 471 -15.23 -27.47 14.39
CA GLU A 471 -13.79 -27.22 14.45
C GLU A 471 -13.45 -25.84 13.87
N GLY A 472 -12.25 -25.31 14.17
CA GLY A 472 -11.87 -23.94 13.77
C GLY A 472 -11.89 -23.68 12.25
N GLY A 473 -11.77 -24.73 11.42
CA GLY A 473 -11.85 -24.62 9.95
C GLY A 473 -13.27 -24.52 9.39
N ASP A 474 -14.28 -24.96 10.12
CA ASP A 474 -15.65 -25.10 9.63
C ASP A 474 -16.30 -23.74 9.38
N PHE A 475 -16.17 -22.82 10.34
CA PHE A 475 -16.65 -21.46 10.15
C PHE A 475 -15.96 -20.73 9.00
N ARG A 476 -14.67 -21.02 8.74
CA ARG A 476 -13.98 -20.50 7.55
C ARG A 476 -14.66 -20.98 6.27
N GLN A 477 -15.03 -22.26 6.22
CA GLN A 477 -15.71 -22.85 5.07
C GLN A 477 -17.13 -22.26 4.88
N ALA A 478 -17.92 -22.18 5.94
CA ALA A 478 -19.27 -21.63 5.90
C ALA A 478 -19.27 -20.13 5.53
N ALA A 479 -18.41 -19.32 6.17
CA ALA A 479 -18.30 -17.88 5.91
C ALA A 479 -17.89 -17.57 4.46
N ASN A 480 -16.92 -18.31 3.92
CA ASN A 480 -16.51 -18.13 2.52
C ASN A 480 -17.62 -18.46 1.53
N ARG A 481 -18.38 -19.53 1.80
CA ARG A 481 -19.55 -19.90 0.98
C ARG A 481 -20.64 -18.85 1.06
N ALA A 482 -20.90 -18.31 2.26
CA ALA A 482 -21.90 -17.26 2.43
C ALA A 482 -21.56 -15.99 1.61
N VAL A 483 -20.30 -15.55 1.60
CA VAL A 483 -19.87 -14.43 0.75
C VAL A 483 -20.05 -14.75 -0.73
N ARG A 484 -19.63 -15.92 -1.17
CA ARG A 484 -19.74 -16.33 -2.58
C ARG A 484 -21.20 -16.49 -3.02
N GLN A 485 -22.05 -17.07 -2.16
CA GLN A 485 -23.47 -17.23 -2.42
C GLN A 485 -24.15 -15.86 -2.54
N ALA A 486 -23.85 -14.89 -1.65
CA ALA A 486 -24.35 -13.53 -1.76
C ALA A 486 -23.96 -12.87 -3.10
N LEU A 487 -22.70 -13.01 -3.52
CA LEU A 487 -22.23 -12.44 -4.77
C LEU A 487 -22.88 -13.08 -5.99
N MET A 488 -23.19 -14.39 -5.95
CA MET A 488 -23.96 -15.07 -7.01
C MET A 488 -25.39 -14.52 -7.11
N THR A 489 -26.04 -14.30 -5.97
CA THR A 489 -27.37 -13.66 -5.91
C THR A 489 -27.33 -12.22 -6.46
N ALA A 490 -26.31 -11.42 -6.08
CA ALA A 490 -26.13 -10.08 -6.61
C ALA A 490 -25.87 -10.08 -8.13
N ARG A 491 -25.10 -11.07 -8.64
CA ARG A 491 -24.87 -11.24 -10.08
C ARG A 491 -26.16 -11.53 -10.84
N GLU A 492 -27.00 -12.43 -10.33
CA GLU A 492 -28.28 -12.76 -10.93
C GLU A 492 -29.22 -11.55 -10.98
N ALA A 493 -29.16 -10.68 -9.96
CA ALA A 493 -29.91 -9.43 -9.89
C ALA A 493 -29.31 -8.31 -10.77
N GLY A 494 -28.14 -8.50 -11.39
CA GLY A 494 -27.43 -7.46 -12.15
C GLY A 494 -26.78 -6.39 -11.27
N GLU A 495 -26.53 -6.70 -10.00
CA GLU A 495 -26.02 -5.77 -8.98
C GLU A 495 -24.51 -5.94 -8.71
N THR A 496 -23.78 -6.59 -9.61
CA THR A 496 -22.32 -6.71 -9.57
C THR A 496 -21.67 -5.88 -10.66
N VAL A 497 -20.54 -5.25 -10.35
CA VAL A 497 -19.82 -4.36 -11.26
C VAL A 497 -18.35 -4.73 -11.32
N LEU A 498 -17.81 -4.77 -12.55
CA LEU A 498 -16.39 -4.87 -12.80
C LEU A 498 -15.76 -3.46 -12.73
N LEU A 499 -14.76 -3.33 -11.92
CA LEU A 499 -13.97 -2.09 -11.78
C LEU A 499 -12.66 -2.22 -12.53
N GLU A 500 -12.33 -1.21 -13.34
CA GLU A 500 -11.03 -1.12 -14.01
C GLU A 500 -10.13 -0.05 -13.39
N PRO A 501 -8.79 -0.24 -13.44
CA PRO A 501 -7.86 0.76 -12.93
C PRO A 501 -7.79 1.97 -13.86
N MET A 502 -8.15 3.14 -13.34
CA MET A 502 -7.98 4.46 -13.96
C MET A 502 -6.74 5.12 -13.37
N ILE A 503 -5.79 5.52 -14.19
CA ILE A 503 -4.55 6.13 -13.74
C ILE A 503 -4.55 7.63 -14.04
N SER A 504 -4.16 8.43 -13.06
CA SER A 504 -3.86 9.84 -13.28
C SER A 504 -2.51 10.00 -13.96
N PHE A 505 -2.34 11.04 -14.77
CA PHE A 505 -1.09 11.29 -15.45
C PHE A 505 -0.81 12.79 -15.60
N SER A 506 0.47 13.10 -15.81
CA SER A 506 0.96 14.39 -16.21
C SER A 506 1.89 14.21 -17.42
N ILE A 507 1.76 15.07 -18.43
CA ILE A 507 2.58 15.06 -19.62
C ILE A 507 3.20 16.43 -19.80
N GLN A 508 4.52 16.47 -19.92
CA GLN A 508 5.29 17.64 -20.31
C GLN A 508 5.71 17.48 -21.77
N CYS A 509 5.40 18.45 -22.61
CA CYS A 509 5.84 18.51 -23.99
C CYS A 509 5.76 19.93 -24.53
N ASP A 510 6.51 20.21 -25.61
CA ASP A 510 6.45 21.50 -26.30
C ASP A 510 5.04 21.83 -26.75
N SER A 511 4.64 23.10 -26.65
CA SER A 511 3.30 23.59 -26.97
C SER A 511 2.82 23.24 -28.41
N GLN A 512 3.75 23.10 -29.36
CA GLN A 512 3.44 22.68 -30.71
C GLN A 512 2.87 21.26 -30.83
N PHE A 513 3.12 20.40 -29.85
CA PHE A 513 2.65 18.99 -29.84
C PHE A 513 1.39 18.78 -29.03
N ILE A 514 0.97 19.75 -28.19
CA ILE A 514 -0.17 19.62 -27.27
C ILE A 514 -1.42 19.13 -28.00
N GLY A 515 -1.78 19.73 -29.14
CA GLY A 515 -2.97 19.35 -29.90
C GLY A 515 -2.95 17.90 -30.40
N THR A 516 -1.79 17.41 -30.85
CA THR A 516 -1.63 16.02 -31.31
C THR A 516 -1.72 15.03 -30.11
N VAL A 517 -1.08 15.39 -29.01
CA VAL A 517 -1.10 14.56 -27.79
C VAL A 517 -2.52 14.49 -27.20
N LEU A 518 -3.25 15.61 -27.14
CA LEU A 518 -4.64 15.63 -26.69
C LEU A 518 -5.53 14.71 -27.53
N TYR A 519 -5.44 14.78 -28.84
CA TYR A 519 -6.22 13.92 -29.74
C TYR A 519 -5.97 12.43 -29.47
N GLU A 520 -4.72 12.02 -29.29
CA GLU A 520 -4.39 10.62 -28.99
C GLU A 520 -4.83 10.19 -27.59
N LEU A 521 -4.80 11.10 -26.60
CA LEU A 521 -5.31 10.82 -25.25
C LEU A 521 -6.84 10.67 -25.23
N GLU A 522 -7.57 11.55 -25.92
CA GLU A 522 -9.02 11.44 -26.05
C GLU A 522 -9.45 10.14 -26.72
N LYS A 523 -8.78 9.75 -27.81
CA LYS A 523 -8.99 8.47 -28.50
C LYS A 523 -8.76 7.25 -27.57
N ARG A 524 -7.91 7.39 -26.57
CA ARG A 524 -7.64 6.38 -25.53
C ARG A 524 -8.64 6.42 -24.36
N GLY A 525 -9.65 7.30 -24.44
CA GLY A 525 -10.65 7.44 -23.38
C GLY A 525 -10.15 8.19 -22.15
N ALA A 526 -9.09 8.98 -22.28
CA ALA A 526 -8.59 9.80 -21.18
C ALA A 526 -9.39 11.11 -21.06
N SER A 527 -9.65 11.51 -19.82
CA SER A 527 -10.14 12.85 -19.47
C SER A 527 -8.92 13.75 -19.24
N VAL A 528 -8.84 14.87 -19.95
CA VAL A 528 -7.63 15.70 -20.02
C VAL A 528 -7.91 17.15 -19.68
N GLN A 529 -6.92 17.81 -19.07
CA GLN A 529 -6.89 19.24 -18.80
C GLN A 529 -5.54 19.80 -19.26
N VAL A 530 -5.58 20.89 -20.01
CA VAL A 530 -4.37 21.61 -20.44
C VAL A 530 -4.01 22.63 -19.38
N GLN A 531 -2.74 22.63 -18.99
CA GLN A 531 -2.14 23.61 -18.09
C GLN A 531 -1.05 24.39 -18.86
N ASP A 532 -0.55 25.48 -18.26
CA ASP A 532 0.43 26.37 -18.93
C ASP A 532 1.71 25.63 -19.38
N ASP A 533 2.08 24.55 -18.67
CA ASP A 533 3.31 23.76 -18.85
C ASP A 533 3.07 22.30 -19.24
N GLY A 534 1.85 21.92 -19.66
CA GLY A 534 1.60 20.53 -20.06
C GLY A 534 0.15 20.11 -20.04
N ILE A 535 -0.05 18.80 -19.98
CA ILE A 535 -1.37 18.16 -19.98
C ILE A 535 -1.46 17.30 -18.73
N THR A 536 -2.54 17.45 -17.96
CA THR A 536 -2.87 16.54 -16.87
C THR A 536 -4.18 15.84 -17.16
N GLY A 537 -4.37 14.65 -16.57
CA GLY A 537 -5.61 13.92 -16.79
C GLY A 537 -5.67 12.59 -16.08
N SER A 538 -6.69 11.81 -16.41
CA SER A 538 -6.83 10.42 -15.98
C SER A 538 -7.45 9.59 -17.12
N GLY A 539 -7.12 8.30 -17.16
CA GLY A 539 -7.66 7.40 -18.16
C GLY A 539 -7.44 5.93 -17.83
N PRO A 540 -8.05 5.01 -18.60
CA PRO A 540 -7.90 3.57 -18.39
C PRO A 540 -6.43 3.15 -18.51
N LEU A 541 -5.91 2.49 -17.48
CA LEU A 541 -4.51 2.06 -17.43
C LEU A 541 -4.14 1.19 -18.65
N ARG A 542 -5.07 0.32 -19.09
CA ARG A 542 -4.88 -0.54 -20.28
C ARG A 542 -4.52 0.24 -21.56
N ASN A 543 -4.99 1.48 -21.66
CA ASN A 543 -4.80 2.31 -22.85
C ASN A 543 -3.59 3.26 -22.72
N LEU A 544 -3.06 3.44 -21.50
CA LEU A 544 -1.99 4.39 -21.17
C LEU A 544 -0.66 3.72 -20.80
N ALA A 545 -0.66 2.42 -20.47
CA ALA A 545 0.53 1.72 -20.02
C ALA A 545 1.71 1.82 -21.00
N ASP A 546 1.46 1.72 -22.30
CA ASP A 546 2.49 1.79 -23.34
C ASP A 546 2.60 3.16 -24.01
N PHE A 547 1.84 4.17 -23.54
CA PHE A 547 1.73 5.47 -24.21
C PHE A 547 3.04 6.26 -24.20
N GLN A 548 3.94 6.03 -23.25
CA GLN A 548 5.25 6.71 -23.19
C GLN A 548 6.07 6.55 -24.47
N ASN A 549 6.07 5.36 -25.09
CA ASN A 549 6.82 5.11 -26.32
C ASN A 549 6.23 5.88 -27.50
N GLU A 550 4.91 5.93 -27.59
CA GLU A 550 4.20 6.69 -28.61
C GLU A 550 4.35 8.19 -28.40
N LEU A 551 4.25 8.67 -27.17
CA LEU A 551 4.47 10.07 -26.80
C LEU A 551 5.86 10.55 -27.26
N ARG A 552 6.91 9.74 -27.04
CA ARG A 552 8.26 10.06 -27.53
C ARG A 552 8.30 10.19 -29.06
N ALA A 553 7.61 9.30 -29.76
CA ALA A 553 7.52 9.39 -31.23
C ALA A 553 6.77 10.63 -31.68
N LEU A 554 5.63 10.96 -31.06
CA LEU A 554 4.80 12.13 -31.39
C LEU A 554 5.52 13.46 -31.12
N THR A 555 6.33 13.50 -30.05
CA THR A 555 7.01 14.72 -29.57
C THR A 555 8.49 14.78 -29.98
N LYS A 556 8.93 13.92 -30.91
CA LYS A 556 10.32 13.83 -31.36
C LYS A 556 11.34 13.65 -30.23
N GLY A 557 10.95 12.90 -29.21
CA GLY A 557 11.78 12.61 -28.05
C GLY A 557 11.63 13.58 -26.87
N GLY A 558 10.92 14.71 -27.02
CA GLY A 558 10.78 15.74 -26.00
C GLY A 558 9.62 15.56 -25.03
N GLY A 559 8.74 14.57 -25.23
CA GLY A 559 7.61 14.32 -24.35
C GLY A 559 7.94 13.39 -23.19
N MET A 560 7.52 13.77 -21.98
CA MET A 560 7.64 12.97 -20.76
C MET A 560 6.24 12.70 -20.19
N LEU A 561 5.92 11.44 -20.01
CA LEU A 561 4.71 10.97 -19.32
C LEU A 561 5.08 10.54 -17.91
N GLU A 562 4.41 11.10 -16.93
CA GLU A 562 4.47 10.68 -15.54
C GLU A 562 3.12 10.10 -15.15
N LEU A 563 3.10 8.82 -14.76
CA LEU A 563 1.92 8.14 -14.25
C LEU A 563 1.81 8.36 -12.75
N GLY A 564 0.61 8.67 -12.28
CA GLY A 564 0.33 8.98 -10.89
C GLY A 564 -0.52 7.92 -10.20
N GLU A 565 -1.48 8.36 -9.40
CA GLU A 565 -2.34 7.51 -8.59
C GLU A 565 -3.32 6.69 -9.44
N THR A 566 -3.51 5.42 -9.07
CA THR A 566 -4.52 4.55 -9.67
C THR A 566 -5.79 4.52 -8.82
N ARG A 567 -6.95 4.75 -9.45
CA ARG A 567 -8.28 4.60 -8.86
C ARG A 567 -9.05 3.54 -9.60
N TYR A 568 -10.02 2.92 -8.93
CA TYR A 568 -10.87 1.91 -9.53
C TYR A 568 -12.25 2.50 -9.82
N GLU A 569 -12.69 2.42 -11.08
CA GLU A 569 -13.99 2.94 -11.54
C GLU A 569 -14.74 1.87 -12.33
N PRO A 570 -16.08 1.93 -12.41
CA PRO A 570 -16.86 1.00 -13.23
C PRO A 570 -16.38 0.97 -14.67
N SER A 571 -16.08 -0.22 -15.18
CA SER A 571 -15.59 -0.35 -16.56
C SER A 571 -16.71 -0.14 -17.57
N PRO A 572 -16.58 0.81 -18.53
CA PRO A 572 -17.55 0.99 -19.60
C PRO A 572 -17.59 -0.19 -20.57
N ASP A 573 -16.53 -0.99 -20.66
CA ASP A 573 -16.37 -2.13 -21.55
C ASP A 573 -16.55 -3.48 -20.83
N GLN A 574 -17.28 -3.51 -19.70
CA GLN A 574 -17.44 -4.68 -18.85
C GLN A 574 -17.79 -5.95 -19.63
N GLU A 575 -18.80 -5.90 -20.51
CA GLU A 575 -19.27 -7.08 -21.25
C GLU A 575 -18.16 -7.67 -22.13
N ARG A 576 -17.42 -6.84 -22.85
CA ARG A 576 -16.31 -7.28 -23.70
C ARG A 576 -15.21 -7.94 -22.85
N ILE A 577 -14.81 -7.28 -21.77
CA ILE A 577 -13.75 -7.76 -20.88
C ILE A 577 -14.14 -9.11 -20.27
N LEU A 578 -15.38 -9.24 -19.78
CA LEU A 578 -15.87 -10.50 -19.20
C LEU A 578 -15.92 -11.63 -20.23
N SER A 579 -16.27 -11.32 -21.49
CA SER A 579 -16.24 -12.34 -22.57
C SER A 579 -14.83 -12.83 -22.91
N GLU A 580 -13.80 -11.98 -22.70
CA GLU A 580 -12.39 -12.33 -22.92
C GLU A 580 -11.83 -13.16 -21.74
N ILE A 581 -12.27 -12.87 -20.50
CA ILE A 581 -11.80 -13.56 -19.28
C ILE A 581 -12.44 -14.95 -19.16
N ASP A 582 -13.68 -15.10 -19.55
CA ASP A 582 -14.47 -16.36 -19.54
C ASP A 582 -14.39 -17.13 -18.20
N TYR A 583 -14.69 -16.41 -17.09
CA TYR A 583 -14.62 -16.98 -15.75
C TYR A 583 -15.93 -17.65 -15.34
N ASP A 584 -15.85 -18.91 -14.93
CA ASP A 584 -16.96 -19.65 -14.33
C ASP A 584 -16.83 -19.74 -12.80
N PRO A 585 -17.65 -18.99 -12.03
CA PRO A 585 -17.58 -18.98 -10.58
C PRO A 585 -18.02 -20.30 -9.92
N VAL A 586 -18.80 -21.15 -10.61
CA VAL A 586 -19.23 -22.45 -10.09
C VAL A 586 -18.13 -23.49 -10.29
N ALA A 587 -17.40 -23.42 -11.39
CA ALA A 587 -16.24 -24.28 -11.65
C ALA A 587 -15.02 -23.96 -10.76
N ASP A 588 -15.01 -22.80 -10.10
CA ASP A 588 -13.94 -22.43 -9.15
C ASP A 588 -14.11 -23.13 -7.79
N LEU A 589 -13.66 -24.38 -7.70
CA LEU A 589 -13.76 -25.19 -6.49
C LEU A 589 -13.00 -24.63 -5.29
N ARG A 590 -12.03 -23.72 -5.48
CA ARG A 590 -11.33 -23.04 -4.37
C ARG A 590 -12.18 -21.95 -3.73
N ASN A 591 -13.12 -21.38 -4.49
CA ASN A 591 -14.03 -20.34 -4.06
C ASN A 591 -15.48 -20.74 -4.38
N THR A 592 -15.86 -22.01 -4.10
CA THR A 592 -17.19 -22.52 -4.41
C THR A 592 -18.30 -21.72 -3.70
N PRO A 593 -19.38 -21.36 -4.38
CA PRO A 593 -20.55 -20.75 -3.77
C PRO A 593 -21.48 -21.78 -3.11
N ASP A 594 -21.34 -23.07 -3.46
CA ASP A 594 -22.24 -24.14 -3.03
C ASP A 594 -22.02 -24.52 -1.57
N SER A 595 -23.08 -24.90 -0.88
CA SER A 595 -23.05 -25.35 0.50
C SER A 595 -22.97 -26.86 0.63
N VAL A 596 -22.53 -27.35 1.79
CA VAL A 596 -22.44 -28.80 2.10
C VAL A 596 -23.32 -29.09 3.30
N PHE A 597 -24.29 -30.00 3.11
CA PHE A 597 -25.20 -30.48 4.14
C PHE A 597 -24.97 -31.97 4.43
N CYS A 598 -25.54 -32.49 5.51
CA CYS A 598 -25.44 -33.89 5.88
C CYS A 598 -26.81 -34.54 6.07
N ALA A 599 -27.03 -35.65 5.39
CA ALA A 599 -28.21 -36.48 5.63
C ALA A 599 -27.83 -37.96 5.70
N GLY A 600 -28.36 -38.67 6.67
CA GLY A 600 -28.10 -40.10 6.85
C GLY A 600 -26.61 -40.44 7.10
N GLY A 601 -25.81 -39.50 7.59
CA GLY A 601 -24.37 -39.68 7.82
C GLY A 601 -23.47 -39.48 6.60
N ALA A 602 -24.01 -38.96 5.48
CA ALA A 602 -23.24 -38.61 4.29
C ALA A 602 -23.39 -37.12 3.97
N GLY A 603 -22.27 -36.45 3.67
CA GLY A 603 -22.26 -35.06 3.18
C GLY A 603 -22.68 -35.02 1.72
N PHE A 604 -23.51 -34.02 1.34
CA PHE A 604 -23.87 -33.74 -0.03
C PHE A 604 -23.82 -32.24 -0.31
N THR A 605 -23.53 -31.89 -1.56
CA THR A 605 -23.44 -30.51 -2.00
C THR A 605 -24.81 -30.03 -2.46
N VAL A 606 -25.19 -28.82 -2.02
CA VAL A 606 -26.40 -28.12 -2.47
C VAL A 606 -25.93 -26.88 -3.25
N PRO A 607 -26.43 -26.69 -4.48
CA PRO A 607 -26.11 -25.49 -5.28
C PRO A 607 -26.46 -24.21 -4.56
N TRP A 608 -25.76 -23.14 -4.90
CA TRP A 608 -25.82 -21.82 -4.23
C TRP A 608 -27.22 -21.20 -4.25
N ASP A 609 -27.99 -21.43 -5.31
CA ASP A 609 -29.36 -20.94 -5.50
C ASP A 609 -30.42 -21.72 -4.67
N GLU A 610 -30.16 -23.00 -4.39
CA GLU A 610 -31.00 -23.84 -3.55
C GLU A 610 -30.59 -23.79 -2.06
N ALA A 611 -29.33 -23.41 -1.77
CA ALA A 611 -28.77 -23.44 -0.41
C ALA A 611 -29.59 -22.66 0.63
N PRO A 612 -30.22 -21.51 0.33
CA PRO A 612 -31.06 -20.78 1.30
C PRO A 612 -32.21 -21.62 1.86
N ASP A 613 -32.85 -22.47 1.03
CA ASP A 613 -34.00 -23.30 1.42
C ASP A 613 -33.60 -24.44 2.37
N HIS A 614 -32.32 -24.76 2.46
CA HIS A 614 -31.79 -25.82 3.30
C HIS A 614 -31.17 -25.32 4.63
N MET A 615 -31.14 -24.00 4.90
CA MET A 615 -30.52 -23.46 6.11
C MET A 615 -31.25 -23.89 7.38
N HIS A 616 -30.48 -24.18 8.45
CA HIS A 616 -30.98 -24.57 9.75
C HIS A 616 -31.34 -23.40 10.66
N ILE A 617 -30.81 -22.19 10.36
CA ILE A 617 -31.23 -20.94 10.99
C ILE A 617 -32.34 -20.36 10.12
N PRO A 618 -33.48 -19.98 10.69
CA PRO A 618 -34.55 -19.33 9.93
C PRO A 618 -34.05 -18.10 9.18
N LEU A 619 -34.38 -17.98 7.91
CA LEU A 619 -34.11 -16.79 7.15
C LEU A 619 -34.90 -15.64 7.73
N GLU A 620 -34.27 -14.52 8.06
CA GLU A 620 -34.95 -13.32 8.53
C GLU A 620 -35.90 -12.82 7.43
N THR A 621 -37.19 -12.77 7.73
CA THR A 621 -38.19 -12.08 6.90
C THR A 621 -37.87 -10.59 6.96
N VAL A 622 -37.56 -10.00 5.81
CA VAL A 622 -37.25 -8.55 5.68
C VAL A 622 -38.47 -7.75 6.16
N ARG A 623 -38.36 -7.21 7.38
CA ARG A 623 -39.11 -6.00 7.76
C ARG A 623 -38.07 -4.85 7.67
N ASP A 624 -38.34 -3.93 6.75
CA ASP A 624 -37.66 -2.66 6.51
C ASP A 624 -36.43 -2.70 5.57
N ALA A 625 -36.70 -2.33 4.38
CA ALA A 625 -36.13 -1.42 3.40
C ALA A 625 -36.26 -1.99 1.99
N GLY A 626 -37.43 -1.88 1.38
CA GLY A 626 -37.61 -1.80 -0.09
C GLY A 626 -37.01 -2.88 -1.00
N TYR A 627 -36.47 -3.98 -0.46
CA TYR A 627 -35.89 -5.06 -1.24
C TYR A 627 -36.89 -6.18 -1.41
N THR A 628 -37.31 -6.43 -2.63
CA THR A 628 -38.07 -7.61 -3.04
C THR A 628 -37.12 -8.54 -3.77
N PRO A 629 -36.84 -9.77 -3.26
CA PRO A 629 -36.07 -10.76 -4.02
C PRO A 629 -36.78 -11.04 -5.34
N ALA A 630 -36.08 -10.91 -6.45
CA ALA A 630 -36.63 -11.35 -7.74
C ALA A 630 -36.75 -12.89 -7.70
N GLY A 631 -38.00 -13.35 -7.69
CA GLY A 631 -38.32 -14.66 -8.22
C GLY A 631 -38.32 -15.91 -7.35
N HIS A 632 -38.63 -15.83 -6.05
CA HIS A 632 -39.06 -17.07 -5.36
C HIS A 632 -40.53 -17.39 -5.68
N ARG A 633 -40.75 -18.36 -6.54
CA ARG A 633 -42.06 -19.00 -6.67
C ARG A 633 -42.33 -19.78 -5.37
N ASN A 634 -43.17 -19.20 -4.48
CA ASN A 634 -43.79 -19.96 -3.40
C ASN A 634 -44.61 -21.06 -4.00
N SER A 635 -44.12 -22.30 -4.04
CA SER A 635 -44.96 -23.46 -4.11
C SER A 635 -45.50 -23.74 -2.69
N VAL A 636 -46.57 -23.03 -2.34
CA VAL A 636 -47.43 -23.44 -1.23
C VAL A 636 -48.11 -24.74 -1.69
N VAL A 637 -47.56 -25.86 -1.27
CA VAL A 637 -48.31 -27.14 -1.30
C VAL A 637 -49.34 -27.02 -0.20
N SER A 638 -50.62 -26.85 -0.62
CA SER A 638 -51.76 -26.90 0.27
C SER A 638 -51.86 -28.31 0.85
N GLU A 639 -51.95 -28.41 2.18
CA GLU A 639 -52.26 -29.61 2.95
C GLU A 639 -53.72 -30.06 2.70
N GLU A 640 -54.10 -30.45 1.49
CA GLU A 640 -55.46 -30.93 1.20
C GLU A 640 -55.51 -32.13 0.23
N GLU A 641 -54.46 -32.98 0.18
CA GLU A 641 -54.57 -34.29 -0.48
C GLU A 641 -53.79 -35.38 0.26
N ALA A 642 -54.18 -35.63 1.50
CA ALA A 642 -53.86 -36.87 2.22
C ALA A 642 -55.04 -37.28 3.08
N ARG A 643 -56.06 -37.79 2.41
CA ARG A 643 -57.05 -38.71 3.02
C ARG A 643 -57.24 -39.92 2.14
#